data_80daaceb92ce763867fa20c9d0c375b0
#
_entry.id   80daaceb92ce763867fa20c9d0c375b0
#
_cell.length_a   1.000
_cell.length_b   1.000
_cell.length_c   1.000
_cell.angle_alpha   90.00
_cell.angle_beta   90.00
_cell.angle_gamma   90.00
#
_symmetry.space_group_name_H-M   'P 1'
#
loop_
_entity.id
_entity.type
_entity.pdbx_description
1 polymer ?
#
loop_
_entity_poly.entity_id
_entity_poly.type
_entity_poly.pdbx_seq_one_letter_code
_entity_poly.pdbx_strand_id
1 'polypeptide(L)'
;MNLNFNINYDTIFGEELVLNIIHHGKEHDKDSVSQYRMGTIDGHHWNYQMNAQKECDSIDYFYSIDNSGTEKRHEWTTIPHRLELNARKANTYHIYDKWIALPEDSYLYSSAFTDCINRRSLTTLKESQASKVVRLVVRAPQLKSNQRLVVTGADDVLGAWAIDKGLKMTEHNNNEWVVDINADSLSGNKIEFKFAAIDANNKKDAIWETCMNRTVEVAHLADGDISVYDLDQAFFPICNTKVAGTLVPVFSLRSKSSFGIGDFGDLKKMIDFVSQTGQRVLQILPINDTTITHTWTDSYPYSCISIFAIHPQYVDLNQLPAIADKAEAKKYETLRIKLNALSQIDYEAVNNAKTEYLKIIFEQEGKRIMASAEYKAFFEESQSWLVPYGHYCMLRDKNGTADFTKWEGNETWNEDDREKLTNSRTALYKEVAFYYFVQFILSSQMKAAHDYARSKHVILKGDIPIGVNRYSCDVWMEPKYFNLNSQAGAPPDDFSVNGQNWGFPTYNWDEMLKDDCIWWVHRFQNMSKFFDAYRIDHVLGFFRIWDIPIDSVHGLLGQFSPSLAMTREEIEAYGLKFQEEHFTRPFITDWILDRIFHERAEEVRRRYLVHAHDDVYNLKPEYDTQRKIEAAFEAEHQAMIANKADQAALQAHNNLRDSLYALVSNVLFIRDRKDANKFHPRISAQLDFTYEALYDCDKAVFNRLYNDYYYHRNNQFWYREAMKKLPKLVQATRMLVCAEDLGMVPDCVPWVMEELKILSLELQSMPKDPTVRFGHLSRNPYRSVCTISSHDMPTLRQWWDENIERTQCYYNTMLYRSGGAPHPLPGWLARDIIYRHLASPSMLCVLSIQDWLAISERLRLADQNAERINIPANPKHYWRYRMHLNIEDLISDQEFTGEISGMLAESGRRQ
;
A
#
# COMPACT_ATOMS: atom_id res chain seq x y z
N MET A 1 11.54 26.67 32.71
CA MET A 1 11.11 25.28 32.93
C MET A 1 12.26 24.37 32.53
N ASN A 2 12.72 23.50 33.42
CA ASN A 2 13.83 22.58 33.17
C ASN A 2 13.27 21.20 32.78
N LEU A 3 13.93 20.53 31.85
CA LEU A 3 13.61 19.15 31.44
C LEU A 3 14.83 18.27 31.71
N ASN A 4 14.68 17.24 32.55
CA ASN A 4 15.72 16.29 32.90
C ASN A 4 15.32 14.90 32.41
N PHE A 5 15.88 14.47 31.29
CA PHE A 5 15.61 13.18 30.67
C PHE A 5 16.55 12.12 31.28
N ASN A 6 16.00 10.97 31.67
CA ASN A 6 16.74 9.83 32.19
C ASN A 6 16.22 8.56 31.54
N ILE A 7 17.12 7.71 31.06
CA ILE A 7 16.76 6.40 30.49
C ILE A 7 17.85 5.36 30.84
N ASN A 8 17.43 4.16 31.15
CA ASN A 8 18.31 3.02 31.33
C ASN A 8 18.36 2.20 30.05
N TYR A 9 19.53 2.17 29.41
CA TYR A 9 19.73 1.43 28.16
C TYR A 9 21.20 0.96 28.04
N ASP A 10 21.38 -0.33 27.80
CA ASP A 10 22.73 -0.91 27.69
C ASP A 10 23.32 -0.61 26.30
N THR A 11 24.49 0.03 26.31
CA THR A 11 25.27 0.31 25.09
C THR A 11 26.61 -0.39 25.12
N ILE A 12 27.22 -0.63 23.98
CA ILE A 12 28.57 -1.13 23.83
C ILE A 12 29.56 0.02 23.59
N PHE A 13 30.83 -0.26 23.81
CA PHE A 13 31.90 0.74 23.64
C PHE A 13 31.86 1.35 22.23
N GLY A 14 31.81 2.70 22.16
CA GLY A 14 31.70 3.48 20.93
C GLY A 14 30.26 3.81 20.50
N GLU A 15 29.23 3.28 21.19
CA GLU A 15 27.83 3.72 21.00
C GLU A 15 27.50 4.90 21.94
N GLU A 16 26.73 5.82 21.43
CA GLU A 16 26.19 6.97 22.14
C GLU A 16 24.65 6.99 22.01
N LEU A 17 23.97 7.34 23.09
CA LEU A 17 22.53 7.57 23.07
C LEU A 17 22.25 9.02 22.68
N VAL A 18 21.36 9.21 21.70
CA VAL A 18 20.93 10.53 21.18
C VAL A 18 19.45 10.71 21.45
N LEU A 19 19.11 11.81 22.09
CA LEU A 19 17.74 12.28 22.30
C LEU A 19 17.34 13.14 21.10
N ASN A 20 16.29 12.71 20.38
CA ASN A 20 15.73 13.39 19.21
C ASN A 20 14.41 14.05 19.63
N ILE A 21 14.27 15.36 19.47
CA ILE A 21 13.10 16.13 19.90
C ILE A 21 12.46 16.86 18.73
N ILE A 22 11.13 16.72 18.60
CA ILE A 22 10.26 17.50 17.73
C ILE A 22 9.46 18.48 18.62
N HIS A 23 9.62 19.77 18.40
CA HIS A 23 8.96 20.81 19.17
C HIS A 23 7.63 21.19 18.51
N HIS A 24 6.55 21.29 19.30
CA HIS A 24 5.24 21.74 18.85
C HIS A 24 4.87 23.09 19.45
N GLY A 25 4.45 24.03 18.61
CA GLY A 25 4.07 25.39 18.96
C GLY A 25 3.93 26.29 17.74
N LYS A 26 3.55 27.55 17.93
CA LYS A 26 3.24 28.46 16.83
C LYS A 26 4.42 28.82 15.93
N GLU A 27 5.63 28.80 16.47
CA GLU A 27 6.87 29.22 15.77
C GLU A 27 7.78 28.03 15.42
N HIS A 28 7.34 26.79 15.64
CA HIS A 28 8.15 25.59 15.42
C HIS A 28 7.76 24.86 14.15
N ASP A 29 8.78 24.53 13.35
CA ASP A 29 8.61 23.66 12.19
C ASP A 29 8.35 22.21 12.65
N LYS A 30 7.21 21.66 12.24
CA LYS A 30 6.76 20.31 12.63
C LYS A 30 7.65 19.17 12.10
N ASP A 31 8.46 19.46 11.09
CA ASP A 31 9.35 18.47 10.46
C ASP A 31 10.81 18.61 10.96
N SER A 32 11.08 19.57 11.83
CA SER A 32 12.42 19.81 12.36
C SER A 32 12.69 18.97 13.61
N VAL A 33 13.69 18.09 13.53
CA VAL A 33 14.17 17.28 14.65
C VAL A 33 15.45 17.88 15.22
N SER A 34 15.42 18.21 16.51
CA SER A 34 16.62 18.66 17.26
C SER A 34 17.27 17.45 17.92
N GLN A 35 18.59 17.27 17.75
CA GLN A 35 19.33 16.12 18.26
C GLN A 35 20.26 16.54 19.41
N TYR A 36 20.26 15.76 20.49
CA TYR A 36 21.07 16.01 21.67
C TYR A 36 21.78 14.73 22.15
N ARG A 37 23.09 14.76 22.25
CA ARG A 37 23.86 13.63 22.79
C ARG A 37 23.69 13.56 24.32
N MET A 38 23.35 12.41 24.82
CA MET A 38 23.17 12.17 26.26
C MET A 38 24.48 11.85 26.94
N GLY A 39 24.56 12.14 28.23
CA GLY A 39 25.70 11.78 29.08
C GLY A 39 25.51 10.45 29.84
N THR A 40 26.59 9.70 30.01
CA THR A 40 26.62 8.52 30.85
C THR A 40 27.99 8.37 31.57
N ILE A 41 28.01 7.66 32.69
CA ILE A 41 29.24 7.31 33.39
C ILE A 41 29.53 5.82 33.21
N ASP A 42 28.52 5.00 33.03
CA ASP A 42 28.61 3.53 33.10
C ASP A 42 28.11 2.83 31.80
N GLY A 43 27.65 3.58 30.82
CA GLY A 43 27.08 3.04 29.56
C GLY A 43 25.70 2.40 29.72
N HIS A 44 25.06 2.53 30.89
CA HIS A 44 23.76 1.99 31.22
C HIS A 44 22.76 3.09 31.63
N HIS A 45 23.16 4.01 32.48
CA HIS A 45 22.34 5.14 32.91
C HIS A 45 22.66 6.38 32.07
N TRP A 46 21.70 6.83 31.28
CA TRP A 46 21.85 7.98 30.38
C TRP A 46 21.00 9.15 30.87
N ASN A 47 21.56 10.34 30.82
CA ASN A 47 20.83 11.54 31.21
C ASN A 47 21.13 12.74 30.28
N TYR A 48 20.16 13.66 30.19
CA TYR A 48 20.32 14.94 29.51
C TYR A 48 19.44 16.00 30.16
N GLN A 49 19.98 17.21 30.30
CA GLN A 49 19.26 18.33 30.92
C GLN A 49 19.20 19.49 29.95
N MET A 50 18.02 20.11 29.81
CA MET A 50 17.81 21.29 28.98
C MET A 50 16.72 22.19 29.55
N ASN A 51 16.68 23.44 29.06
CA ASN A 51 15.52 24.31 29.26
C ASN A 51 14.50 24.09 28.11
N ALA A 52 13.21 24.06 28.44
CA ALA A 52 12.16 24.04 27.44
C ALA A 52 12.28 25.31 26.57
N GLN A 53 12.05 25.15 25.26
CA GLN A 53 12.05 26.27 24.32
C GLN A 53 10.87 27.19 24.58
N LYS A 54 11.02 28.49 24.25
CA LYS A 54 9.92 29.45 24.35
C LYS A 54 8.84 29.10 23.34
N GLU A 55 7.59 29.34 23.74
CA GLU A 55 6.41 29.12 22.88
C GLU A 55 6.22 27.68 22.39
N CYS A 56 6.83 26.72 23.10
CA CYS A 56 6.64 25.29 22.87
C CYS A 56 5.53 24.79 23.79
N ASP A 57 4.46 24.24 23.20
CA ASP A 57 3.29 23.73 23.93
C ASP A 57 3.47 22.28 24.34
N SER A 58 4.13 21.48 23.48
CA SER A 58 4.45 20.06 23.72
C SER A 58 5.68 19.64 22.93
N ILE A 59 6.26 18.53 23.30
CA ILE A 59 7.32 17.85 22.55
C ILE A 59 6.97 16.41 22.30
N ASP A 60 7.26 15.93 21.09
CA ASP A 60 7.41 14.51 20.79
C ASP A 60 8.90 14.21 20.73
N TYR A 61 9.32 13.06 21.28
CA TYR A 61 10.74 12.71 21.27
C TYR A 61 10.94 11.20 21.25
N PHE A 62 12.12 10.79 20.80
CA PHE A 62 12.54 9.41 20.76
C PHE A 62 14.05 9.30 20.93
N TYR A 63 14.52 8.12 21.28
CA TYR A 63 15.93 7.83 21.43
C TYR A 63 16.48 7.07 20.23
N SER A 64 17.73 7.39 19.86
CA SER A 64 18.50 6.64 18.86
C SER A 64 19.90 6.32 19.37
N ILE A 65 20.49 5.29 18.78
CA ILE A 65 21.86 4.85 19.06
C ILE A 65 22.74 5.22 17.89
N ASP A 66 23.72 6.04 18.14
CA ASP A 66 24.76 6.41 17.19
C ASP A 66 26.06 5.69 17.49
N ASN A 67 26.80 5.37 16.42
CA ASN A 67 28.17 4.92 16.52
C ASN A 67 29.02 5.71 15.52
N SER A 68 29.93 6.54 16.03
CA SER A 68 30.82 7.38 15.23
C SER A 68 30.08 8.32 14.25
N GLY A 69 28.93 8.86 14.68
CA GLY A 69 28.11 9.77 13.89
C GLY A 69 27.19 9.08 12.85
N THR A 70 27.04 7.77 12.96
CA THR A 70 26.10 7.00 12.13
C THR A 70 25.05 6.36 13.01
N GLU A 71 23.76 6.66 12.76
CA GLU A 71 22.67 5.99 13.46
C GLU A 71 22.67 4.49 13.17
N LYS A 72 22.56 3.69 14.22
CA LYS A 72 22.53 2.22 14.15
C LYS A 72 21.15 1.65 14.35
N ARG A 73 20.39 2.23 15.27
CA ARG A 73 19.03 1.85 15.61
C ARG A 73 18.33 3.01 16.34
N HIS A 74 17.04 3.02 16.28
CA HIS A 74 16.19 3.97 16.99
C HIS A 74 14.97 3.27 17.56
N GLU A 75 14.26 3.95 18.46
CA GLU A 75 12.96 3.51 18.98
C GLU A 75 11.91 3.41 17.88
N TRP A 76 10.79 2.78 18.19
CA TRP A 76 9.63 2.76 17.31
C TRP A 76 9.00 4.15 17.23
N THR A 77 9.26 4.87 16.14
CA THR A 77 8.89 6.28 15.98
C THR A 77 7.43 6.52 15.60
N THR A 78 6.66 5.47 15.26
CA THR A 78 5.22 5.63 14.98
C THR A 78 4.45 6.15 16.21
N ILE A 79 4.88 5.76 17.41
CA ILE A 79 4.33 6.21 18.70
C ILE A 79 5.49 6.74 19.55
N PRO A 80 5.92 7.99 19.34
CA PRO A 80 7.00 8.58 20.12
C PRO A 80 6.57 8.87 21.55
N HIS A 81 7.54 9.11 22.42
CA HIS A 81 7.26 9.72 23.73
C HIS A 81 6.66 11.11 23.52
N ARG A 82 5.72 11.49 24.38
CA ARG A 82 5.08 12.82 24.31
C ARG A 82 5.02 13.48 25.69
N LEU A 83 5.40 14.74 25.73
CA LEU A 83 5.31 15.56 26.94
C LEU A 83 4.61 16.90 26.66
N GLU A 84 3.49 17.12 27.36
CA GLU A 84 2.78 18.40 27.36
C GLU A 84 3.48 19.37 28.34
N LEU A 85 3.81 20.56 27.87
CA LEU A 85 4.61 21.56 28.60
C LEU A 85 3.75 22.72 29.17
N ASN A 86 2.45 22.61 29.12
CA ASN A 86 1.49 23.65 29.47
C ASN A 86 1.15 23.70 30.99
N ALA A 87 1.81 22.89 31.81
CA ALA A 87 1.70 23.01 33.26
C ALA A 87 2.35 24.30 33.76
N ARG A 88 1.56 25.38 33.87
CA ARG A 88 1.99 26.77 34.20
C ARG A 88 2.77 26.91 35.50
N LYS A 89 2.79 25.91 36.37
CA LYS A 89 3.45 25.91 37.66
C LYS A 89 4.65 24.97 37.77
N ALA A 90 4.95 24.18 36.75
CA ALA A 90 6.08 23.26 36.79
C ALA A 90 7.41 24.02 36.67
N ASN A 91 8.30 23.78 37.63
CA ASN A 91 9.68 24.27 37.61
C ASN A 91 10.58 23.34 36.85
N THR A 92 10.48 22.04 37.16
CA THR A 92 11.29 20.97 36.57
C THR A 92 10.45 19.73 36.30
N TYR A 93 10.63 19.13 35.13
CA TYR A 93 10.21 17.80 34.81
C TYR A 93 11.39 16.84 34.96
N HIS A 94 11.25 15.82 35.83
CA HIS A 94 12.16 14.70 35.94
C HIS A 94 11.54 13.53 35.20
N ILE A 95 12.08 13.19 34.04
CA ILE A 95 11.52 12.22 33.09
C ILE A 95 12.32 10.92 33.19
N TYR A 96 11.66 9.82 33.45
CA TYR A 96 12.24 8.48 33.57
C TYR A 96 11.61 7.58 32.52
N ASP A 97 12.29 7.42 31.39
CA ASP A 97 11.79 6.74 30.23
C ASP A 97 12.25 5.27 30.14
N LYS A 98 11.55 4.52 29.33
CA LYS A 98 11.95 3.20 28.86
C LYS A 98 11.98 3.18 27.34
N TRP A 99 12.91 2.46 26.77
CA TRP A 99 13.05 2.28 25.34
C TRP A 99 11.79 1.68 24.73
N ILE A 100 11.20 2.34 23.73
CA ILE A 100 10.02 1.87 23.03
C ILE A 100 10.46 1.02 21.83
N ALA A 101 10.42 -0.32 21.99
CA ALA A 101 10.58 -1.25 20.88
C ALA A 101 9.26 -1.48 20.15
N LEU A 102 9.32 -1.94 18.89
CA LEU A 102 8.13 -2.35 18.14
C LEU A 102 7.45 -3.55 18.83
N PRO A 103 6.24 -3.40 19.41
CA PRO A 103 5.60 -4.47 20.16
C PRO A 103 4.94 -5.51 19.24
N GLU A 104 4.76 -6.73 19.75
CA GLU A 104 4.06 -7.81 19.04
C GLU A 104 2.62 -7.43 18.64
N ASP A 105 1.95 -6.66 19.47
CA ASP A 105 0.59 -6.16 19.26
C ASP A 105 0.55 -4.74 18.68
N SER A 106 1.58 -4.33 17.93
CA SER A 106 1.70 -3.00 17.32
C SER A 106 0.50 -2.60 16.46
N TYR A 107 -0.21 -3.57 15.87
CA TYR A 107 -1.45 -3.32 15.10
C TYR A 107 -2.53 -2.63 15.93
N LEU A 108 -2.57 -2.83 17.26
CA LEU A 108 -3.52 -2.18 18.16
C LEU A 108 -3.28 -0.67 18.31
N TYR A 109 -2.09 -0.19 17.96
CA TYR A 109 -1.77 1.25 17.94
C TYR A 109 -2.11 1.91 16.60
N SER A 110 -2.45 1.11 15.58
CA SER A 110 -2.84 1.66 14.29
C SER A 110 -4.16 2.42 14.36
N SER A 111 -4.35 3.39 13.46
CA SER A 111 -5.61 4.13 13.36
C SER A 111 -6.79 3.22 13.01
N ALA A 112 -6.56 2.07 12.35
CA ALA A 112 -7.56 1.04 12.13
C ALA A 112 -8.19 0.55 13.45
N PHE A 113 -7.39 0.41 14.50
CA PHE A 113 -7.88 -0.02 15.81
C PHE A 113 -8.26 1.16 16.71
N THR A 114 -7.44 2.18 16.82
CA THR A 114 -7.67 3.30 17.76
C THR A 114 -8.80 4.22 17.30
N ASP A 115 -8.94 4.45 16.00
CA ASP A 115 -9.87 5.43 15.44
C ASP A 115 -11.14 4.77 14.87
N CYS A 116 -11.11 3.43 14.61
CA CYS A 116 -12.26 2.66 14.11
C CYS A 116 -12.77 1.64 15.12
N ILE A 117 -12.04 0.53 15.35
CA ILE A 117 -12.55 -0.64 16.12
C ILE A 117 -12.70 -0.32 17.60
N ASN A 118 -11.64 0.18 18.25
CA ASN A 118 -11.59 0.47 19.68
C ASN A 118 -11.75 1.97 19.98
N ARG A 119 -12.42 2.68 19.09
CA ARG A 119 -12.55 4.15 19.18
C ARG A 119 -13.03 4.58 20.55
N ARG A 120 -12.21 5.36 21.24
CA ARG A 120 -12.49 5.99 22.52
C ARG A 120 -12.36 7.51 22.40
N SER A 121 -13.08 8.23 23.24
CA SER A 121 -12.91 9.68 23.34
C SER A 121 -11.69 9.99 24.18
N LEU A 122 -10.70 10.63 23.58
CA LEU A 122 -9.54 11.16 24.31
C LEU A 122 -9.97 12.30 25.23
N THR A 123 -9.31 12.40 26.38
CA THR A 123 -9.61 13.43 27.37
C THR A 123 -8.37 14.30 27.59
N THR A 124 -8.53 15.60 27.55
CA THR A 124 -7.44 16.52 27.91
C THR A 124 -7.02 16.28 29.35
N LEU A 125 -5.71 16.11 29.56
CA LEU A 125 -5.14 15.93 30.88
C LEU A 125 -5.43 17.18 31.74
N LYS A 126 -6.05 16.99 32.89
CA LYS A 126 -6.27 18.08 33.84
C LYS A 126 -5.00 18.30 34.65
N GLU A 127 -4.55 19.55 34.71
CA GLU A 127 -3.41 19.92 35.56
C GLU A 127 -3.66 19.53 37.04
N SER A 128 -2.68 18.85 37.63
CA SER A 128 -2.67 18.61 39.07
C SER A 128 -2.51 19.93 39.85
N GLN A 129 -3.23 20.07 40.94
CA GLN A 129 -3.10 21.22 41.84
C GLN A 129 -2.05 21.00 42.97
N ALA A 130 -1.44 19.81 43.02
CA ALA A 130 -0.39 19.47 43.97
C ALA A 130 0.92 20.24 43.66
N SER A 131 1.69 20.59 44.69
CA SER A 131 3.00 21.27 44.53
C SER A 131 4.09 20.28 44.06
N LYS A 132 3.95 19.00 44.36
CA LYS A 132 4.86 17.91 43.93
C LYS A 132 4.04 16.80 43.32
N VAL A 133 4.35 16.47 42.08
CA VAL A 133 3.55 15.51 41.31
C VAL A 133 4.38 14.28 40.89
N VAL A 134 3.82 13.11 41.14
CA VAL A 134 4.27 11.83 40.55
C VAL A 134 3.29 11.48 39.44
N ARG A 135 3.74 11.51 38.19
CA ARG A 135 2.96 11.13 37.02
C ARG A 135 3.35 9.73 36.57
N LEU A 136 2.36 8.85 36.52
CA LEU A 136 2.52 7.51 35.93
C LEU A 136 1.94 7.50 34.53
N VAL A 137 2.72 7.04 33.57
CA VAL A 137 2.34 6.90 32.17
C VAL A 137 2.45 5.44 31.76
N VAL A 138 1.41 4.86 31.17
CA VAL A 138 1.41 3.47 30.73
C VAL A 138 0.59 3.30 29.46
N ARG A 139 1.06 2.45 28.55
CA ARG A 139 0.34 2.08 27.34
C ARG A 139 -0.52 0.84 27.59
N ALA A 140 -1.80 0.87 27.17
CA ALA A 140 -2.72 -0.24 27.34
C ALA A 140 -3.57 -0.45 26.07
N PRO A 141 -2.96 -0.95 24.95
CA PRO A 141 -3.59 -1.03 23.64
C PRO A 141 -4.71 -2.09 23.56
N GLN A 142 -4.71 -3.10 24.45
CA GLN A 142 -5.65 -4.22 24.41
C GLN A 142 -7.04 -3.87 24.98
N LEU A 143 -7.23 -2.69 25.59
CA LEU A 143 -8.50 -2.26 26.15
C LEU A 143 -9.54 -2.05 25.03
N LYS A 144 -10.75 -2.58 25.25
CA LYS A 144 -11.90 -2.33 24.36
C LYS A 144 -12.47 -0.93 24.59
N SER A 145 -13.29 -0.47 23.66
CA SER A 145 -13.88 0.89 23.69
C SER A 145 -14.67 1.21 24.98
N ASN A 146 -15.30 0.21 25.61
CA ASN A 146 -16.05 0.34 26.87
C ASN A 146 -15.21 0.18 28.15
N GLN A 147 -13.91 -0.11 28.02
CA GLN A 147 -13.03 -0.33 29.18
C GLN A 147 -12.25 0.94 29.55
N ARG A 148 -11.88 1.03 30.81
CA ARG A 148 -11.08 2.09 31.41
C ARG A 148 -10.01 1.49 32.30
N LEU A 149 -8.87 2.19 32.44
CA LEU A 149 -7.74 1.75 33.25
C LEU A 149 -7.81 2.37 34.65
N VAL A 150 -7.52 1.55 35.66
CA VAL A 150 -7.37 1.94 37.06
C VAL A 150 -6.02 1.46 37.55
N VAL A 151 -5.30 2.29 38.32
CA VAL A 151 -4.15 1.90 39.10
C VAL A 151 -4.57 1.74 40.56
N THR A 152 -4.17 0.61 41.18
CA THR A 152 -4.39 0.34 42.61
C THR A 152 -3.11 -0.28 43.19
N GLY A 153 -2.84 -0.05 44.45
CA GLY A 153 -1.58 -0.47 45.08
C GLY A 153 -1.63 -0.47 46.58
N ALA A 154 -0.48 -0.68 47.20
CA ALA A 154 -0.35 -0.85 48.65
C ALA A 154 -0.66 0.44 49.43
N ASP A 155 -0.40 1.59 48.85
CA ASP A 155 -0.59 2.89 49.48
C ASP A 155 -2.09 3.26 49.59
N ASP A 156 -2.48 3.96 50.65
CA ASP A 156 -3.88 4.42 50.82
C ASP A 156 -4.37 5.31 49.68
N VAL A 157 -3.49 6.18 49.13
CA VAL A 157 -3.84 7.03 47.97
C VAL A 157 -4.10 6.20 46.74
N LEU A 158 -3.55 4.99 46.64
CA LEU A 158 -3.77 4.02 45.55
C LEU A 158 -4.92 3.04 45.88
N GLY A 159 -5.64 3.26 46.96
CA GLY A 159 -6.83 2.48 47.37
C GLY A 159 -6.52 1.18 48.09
N ALA A 160 -5.29 0.96 48.58
CA ALA A 160 -4.93 -0.22 49.39
C ALA A 160 -5.39 -1.56 48.74
N TRP A 161 -5.09 -1.73 47.46
CA TRP A 161 -5.47 -2.87 46.60
C TRP A 161 -6.95 -3.03 46.28
N ALA A 162 -7.81 -2.08 46.69
CA ALA A 162 -9.24 -2.09 46.36
C ALA A 162 -9.47 -1.34 45.04
N ILE A 163 -9.89 -2.06 44.00
CA ILE A 163 -10.06 -1.50 42.62
C ILE A 163 -11.07 -0.34 42.60
N ASP A 164 -12.14 -0.43 43.41
CA ASP A 164 -13.15 0.60 43.51
C ASP A 164 -12.67 1.89 44.17
N LYS A 165 -11.58 1.82 44.95
CA LYS A 165 -10.87 2.94 45.56
C LYS A 165 -9.62 3.38 44.80
N GLY A 166 -9.17 2.58 43.83
CA GLY A 166 -8.02 2.87 43.00
C GLY A 166 -8.19 4.16 42.17
N LEU A 167 -7.08 4.74 41.73
CA LEU A 167 -7.08 5.95 40.92
C LEU A 167 -7.44 5.61 39.48
N LYS A 168 -8.45 6.30 38.95
CA LYS A 168 -8.83 6.21 37.55
C LYS A 168 -7.82 6.95 36.69
N MET A 169 -7.32 6.28 35.68
CA MET A 169 -6.42 6.90 34.72
C MET A 169 -7.18 7.60 33.59
N THR A 170 -6.56 8.58 32.99
CA THR A 170 -7.07 9.34 31.85
C THR A 170 -6.36 8.89 30.58
N GLU A 171 -7.10 8.48 29.54
CA GLU A 171 -6.51 8.29 28.22
C GLU A 171 -6.36 9.67 27.56
N HIS A 172 -5.13 10.10 27.48
CA HIS A 172 -4.75 11.42 27.01
C HIS A 172 -4.23 11.40 25.58
N ASN A 173 -3.56 10.31 25.21
CA ASN A 173 -3.17 10.01 23.83
C ASN A 173 -3.65 8.58 23.50
N ASN A 174 -3.70 8.22 22.22
CA ASN A 174 -4.19 6.89 21.81
C ASN A 174 -3.44 5.75 22.53
N ASN A 175 -4.18 4.95 23.29
CA ASN A 175 -3.67 3.86 24.13
C ASN A 175 -2.73 4.27 25.28
N GLU A 176 -2.42 5.55 25.46
CA GLU A 176 -1.59 6.08 26.54
C GLU A 176 -2.46 6.61 27.66
N TRP A 177 -2.26 6.05 28.86
CA TRP A 177 -3.02 6.36 30.06
C TRP A 177 -2.13 7.04 31.09
N VAL A 178 -2.65 8.11 31.68
CA VAL A 178 -1.89 8.97 32.60
C VAL A 178 -2.67 9.17 33.89
N VAL A 179 -1.97 9.22 35.01
CA VAL A 179 -2.50 9.63 36.30
C VAL A 179 -1.47 10.44 37.07
N ASP A 180 -1.91 11.52 37.68
CA ASP A 180 -1.13 12.35 38.60
C ASP A 180 -1.43 12.00 40.04
N ILE A 181 -0.38 11.79 40.86
CA ILE A 181 -0.42 11.50 42.28
C ILE A 181 0.28 12.64 43.01
N ASN A 182 -0.34 13.16 44.08
CA ASN A 182 0.32 14.11 44.97
C ASN A 182 1.42 13.37 45.74
N ALA A 183 2.68 13.73 45.52
CA ALA A 183 3.80 13.06 46.18
C ALA A 183 3.76 13.16 47.72
N ASP A 184 3.23 14.27 48.26
CA ASP A 184 3.10 14.46 49.75
C ASP A 184 2.02 13.55 50.37
N SER A 185 1.18 12.88 49.55
CA SER A 185 0.18 11.91 50.02
C SER A 185 0.70 10.47 50.05
N LEU A 186 1.92 10.22 49.59
CA LEU A 186 2.53 8.91 49.60
C LEU A 186 3.11 8.59 50.98
N SER A 187 2.98 7.35 51.41
CA SER A 187 3.50 6.88 52.70
C SER A 187 5.06 6.70 52.73
N GLY A 188 5.67 6.70 51.55
CA GLY A 188 7.12 6.54 51.41
C GLY A 188 7.60 6.87 50.01
N ASN A 189 8.90 6.68 49.78
CA ASN A 189 9.51 6.92 48.48
C ASN A 189 9.44 5.71 47.50
N LYS A 190 8.86 4.59 47.90
CA LYS A 190 8.66 3.39 47.06
C LYS A 190 7.20 3.05 47.02
N ILE A 191 6.58 3.08 45.84
CA ILE A 191 5.21 2.70 45.63
C ILE A 191 5.12 1.33 44.96
N GLU A 192 4.21 0.48 45.43
CA GLU A 192 3.89 -0.83 44.82
C GLU A 192 2.45 -0.81 44.35
N PHE A 193 2.23 -1.17 43.09
CA PHE A 193 0.91 -1.07 42.47
C PHE A 193 0.74 -2.05 41.29
N LYS A 194 -0.47 -2.09 40.76
CA LYS A 194 -0.84 -2.87 39.59
C LYS A 194 -2.00 -2.20 38.82
N PHE A 195 -2.11 -2.49 37.53
CA PHE A 195 -3.23 -1.98 36.71
C PHE A 195 -4.36 -2.99 36.63
N ALA A 196 -5.59 -2.44 36.51
CA ALA A 196 -6.78 -3.22 36.26
C ALA A 196 -7.63 -2.52 35.17
N ALA A 197 -8.12 -3.29 34.19
CA ALA A 197 -9.11 -2.85 33.23
C ALA A 197 -10.50 -3.06 33.81
N ILE A 198 -11.32 -2.00 33.86
CA ILE A 198 -12.71 -2.05 34.34
C ILE A 198 -13.66 -1.72 33.22
N ASP A 199 -14.82 -2.37 33.17
CA ASP A 199 -15.91 -1.98 32.29
C ASP A 199 -16.54 -0.68 32.82
N ALA A 200 -16.71 0.31 31.94
CA ALA A 200 -17.31 1.60 32.32
C ALA A 200 -18.77 1.46 32.80
N ASN A 201 -19.47 0.42 32.34
CA ASN A 201 -20.88 0.16 32.66
C ASN A 201 -21.06 -0.89 33.78
N ASN A 202 -20.08 -1.77 33.99
CA ASN A 202 -20.11 -2.84 34.98
C ASN A 202 -18.78 -2.96 35.74
N LYS A 203 -18.65 -2.24 36.83
CA LYS A 203 -17.44 -2.20 37.66
C LYS A 203 -17.08 -3.53 38.35
N LYS A 204 -17.93 -4.55 38.30
CA LYS A 204 -17.69 -5.84 38.96
C LYS A 204 -16.79 -6.75 38.14
N ASP A 205 -16.69 -6.55 36.82
CA ASP A 205 -15.89 -7.36 35.93
C ASP A 205 -14.55 -6.66 35.68
N ALA A 206 -13.65 -6.69 36.67
CA ALA A 206 -12.31 -6.16 36.53
C ALA A 206 -11.33 -7.23 36.05
N ILE A 207 -10.48 -6.88 35.09
CA ILE A 207 -9.42 -7.73 34.59
C ILE A 207 -8.09 -7.15 35.04
N TRP A 208 -7.32 -7.93 35.78
CA TRP A 208 -5.97 -7.55 36.22
C TRP A 208 -4.97 -7.73 35.08
N GLU A 209 -3.96 -6.84 35.00
CA GLU A 209 -2.81 -7.09 34.14
C GLU A 209 -2.07 -8.38 34.50
N THR A 210 -1.45 -9.02 33.51
CA THR A 210 -0.85 -10.37 33.68
C THR A 210 0.53 -10.38 34.33
N CYS A 211 1.19 -9.22 34.50
CA CYS A 211 2.52 -9.13 35.12
C CYS A 211 2.47 -9.22 36.65
N MET A 212 3.64 -9.28 37.27
CA MET A 212 3.81 -9.12 38.73
C MET A 212 3.47 -7.68 39.16
N ASN A 213 3.31 -7.42 40.48
CA ASN A 213 3.18 -6.06 41.00
C ASN A 213 4.34 -5.19 40.51
N ARG A 214 4.03 -3.96 40.14
CA ARG A 214 5.03 -2.97 39.72
C ARG A 214 5.52 -2.19 40.93
N THR A 215 6.75 -1.74 40.86
CA THR A 215 7.35 -0.86 41.86
C THR A 215 8.04 0.30 41.19
N VAL A 216 7.87 1.50 41.75
CA VAL A 216 8.58 2.72 41.37
C VAL A 216 9.21 3.34 42.59
N GLU A 217 10.49 3.73 42.51
CA GLU A 217 11.15 4.57 43.48
C GLU A 217 10.97 6.03 43.09
N VAL A 218 10.26 6.76 43.96
CA VAL A 218 9.95 8.17 43.72
C VAL A 218 11.17 9.01 44.06
N ALA A 219 11.64 9.79 43.11
CA ALA A 219 12.72 10.75 43.32
C ALA A 219 12.31 11.82 44.34
N HIS A 220 13.28 12.44 45.02
CA HIS A 220 13.04 13.58 45.89
C HIS A 220 12.61 14.79 45.03
N LEU A 221 11.42 15.34 45.29
CA LEU A 221 10.84 16.44 44.57
C LEU A 221 10.84 17.74 45.39
N ALA A 222 11.23 18.83 44.78
CA ALA A 222 11.01 20.19 45.28
C ALA A 222 9.62 20.69 44.89
N ASP A 223 9.18 21.79 45.54
CA ASP A 223 7.91 22.42 45.17
C ASP A 223 7.94 22.93 43.73
N GLY A 224 6.95 22.56 42.95
CA GLY A 224 6.85 22.81 41.51
C GLY A 224 7.49 21.74 40.61
N ASP A 225 7.98 20.66 41.19
CA ASP A 225 8.54 19.55 40.37
C ASP A 225 7.49 18.50 40.02
N ILE A 226 7.64 17.94 38.80
CA ILE A 226 6.85 16.81 38.31
C ILE A 226 7.83 15.69 37.91
N SER A 227 7.69 14.52 38.52
CA SER A 227 8.38 13.32 38.06
C SER A 227 7.46 12.49 37.17
N VAL A 228 7.91 12.16 35.96
CA VAL A 228 7.17 11.36 34.96
C VAL A 228 7.83 10.01 34.84
N TYR A 229 7.08 8.95 35.07
CA TYR A 229 7.56 7.56 34.96
C TYR A 229 6.85 6.88 33.80
N ASP A 230 7.58 6.55 32.74
CA ASP A 230 7.12 5.64 31.68
C ASP A 230 7.18 4.21 32.19
N LEU A 231 6.03 3.56 32.27
CA LEU A 231 5.85 2.21 32.80
C LEU A 231 5.74 1.16 31.69
N ASP A 232 6.06 1.55 30.46
CA ASP A 232 5.96 0.73 29.27
C ASP A 232 4.51 0.28 28.98
N GLN A 233 4.23 -0.99 28.77
CA GLN A 233 2.90 -1.50 28.43
C GLN A 233 2.29 -2.33 29.57
N ALA A 234 1.01 -2.15 29.81
CA ALA A 234 0.22 -3.06 30.64
C ALA A 234 -0.41 -4.14 29.76
N PHE A 235 -0.29 -5.42 30.15
CA PHE A 235 -0.74 -6.58 29.40
C PHE A 235 -1.99 -7.21 30.01
N PHE A 236 -3.04 -7.37 29.19
CA PHE A 236 -4.32 -7.94 29.61
C PHE A 236 -4.65 -9.20 28.79
N PRO A 237 -5.26 -10.24 29.38
CA PRO A 237 -5.67 -11.45 28.67
C PRO A 237 -6.96 -11.21 27.86
N ILE A 238 -6.89 -10.30 26.88
CA ILE A 238 -8.00 -9.95 25.99
C ILE A 238 -7.78 -10.66 24.66
N CYS A 239 -8.85 -11.28 24.13
CA CYS A 239 -8.80 -12.06 22.90
C CYS A 239 -8.43 -11.20 21.68
N ASN A 240 -7.69 -11.80 20.75
CA ASN A 240 -7.38 -11.20 19.46
C ASN A 240 -8.66 -10.90 18.67
N THR A 241 -8.78 -9.67 18.18
CA THR A 241 -9.92 -9.23 17.38
C THR A 241 -9.77 -9.75 15.94
N LYS A 242 -10.83 -10.36 15.42
CA LYS A 242 -10.93 -10.76 14.01
C LYS A 242 -12.09 -10.01 13.37
N VAL A 243 -11.88 -9.46 12.18
CA VAL A 243 -12.89 -8.71 11.44
C VAL A 243 -13.01 -9.19 10.00
N ALA A 244 -14.17 -8.94 9.40
CA ALA A 244 -14.43 -9.21 7.99
C ALA A 244 -14.66 -7.91 7.23
N GLY A 245 -14.52 -7.95 5.91
CA GLY A 245 -14.73 -6.81 5.06
C GLY A 245 -15.08 -7.17 3.62
N THR A 246 -15.35 -6.11 2.87
CA THR A 246 -15.62 -6.17 1.43
C THR A 246 -14.55 -5.39 0.67
N LEU A 247 -14.09 -5.97 -0.45
CA LEU A 247 -13.29 -5.29 -1.47
C LEU A 247 -14.20 -4.90 -2.63
N VAL A 248 -14.16 -3.63 -3.01
CA VAL A 248 -14.82 -3.12 -4.21
C VAL A 248 -14.13 -1.84 -4.70
N PRO A 249 -13.79 -1.73 -6.00
CA PRO A 249 -13.26 -0.47 -6.53
C PRO A 249 -14.30 0.64 -6.44
N VAL A 250 -13.88 1.87 -6.12
CA VAL A 250 -14.82 3.01 -6.09
C VAL A 250 -15.51 3.20 -7.44
N PHE A 251 -14.76 3.10 -8.54
CA PHE A 251 -15.34 3.22 -9.89
C PHE A 251 -16.42 2.18 -10.19
N SER A 252 -16.37 1.01 -9.57
CA SER A 252 -17.35 -0.08 -9.77
C SER A 252 -18.65 0.11 -9.00
N LEU A 253 -18.70 1.02 -8.05
CA LEU A 253 -19.89 1.27 -7.24
C LEU A 253 -21.05 1.78 -8.10
N ARG A 254 -22.27 1.40 -7.73
CA ARG A 254 -23.50 1.84 -8.38
C ARG A 254 -24.56 2.17 -7.35
N SER A 255 -25.15 3.34 -7.48
CA SER A 255 -26.32 3.76 -6.73
C SER A 255 -27.37 4.40 -7.69
N LYS A 256 -28.54 4.68 -7.14
CA LYS A 256 -29.60 5.37 -7.91
C LYS A 256 -29.21 6.78 -8.33
N SER A 257 -28.22 7.39 -7.64
CA SER A 257 -27.74 8.76 -7.89
C SER A 257 -26.39 8.85 -8.57
N SER A 258 -25.71 7.73 -8.89
CA SER A 258 -24.42 7.73 -9.57
C SER A 258 -24.48 8.37 -10.96
N PHE A 259 -23.34 8.89 -11.41
CA PHE A 259 -23.19 9.50 -12.74
C PHE A 259 -22.48 8.55 -13.73
N GLY A 260 -22.92 7.28 -13.80
CA GLY A 260 -22.33 6.26 -14.70
C GLY A 260 -21.04 5.63 -14.19
N ILE A 261 -20.50 6.10 -13.08
CA ILE A 261 -19.34 5.59 -12.36
C ILE A 261 -19.58 5.79 -10.86
N GLY A 262 -18.93 4.98 -10.02
CA GLY A 262 -18.97 5.20 -8.57
C GLY A 262 -18.15 6.41 -8.15
N ASP A 263 -18.61 7.09 -7.09
CA ASP A 263 -18.02 8.31 -6.54
C ASP A 263 -17.96 8.29 -5.00
N PHE A 264 -17.51 9.38 -4.39
CA PHE A 264 -17.37 9.44 -2.93
C PHE A 264 -18.71 9.52 -2.17
N GLY A 265 -19.80 9.88 -2.83
CA GLY A 265 -21.16 9.73 -2.31
C GLY A 265 -21.58 8.26 -2.25
N ASP A 266 -21.28 7.51 -3.30
CA ASP A 266 -21.51 6.07 -3.37
C ASP A 266 -20.65 5.30 -2.37
N LEU A 267 -19.42 5.77 -2.14
CA LEU A 267 -18.54 5.20 -1.12
C LEU A 267 -19.18 5.27 0.28
N LYS A 268 -19.83 6.39 0.64
CA LYS A 268 -20.55 6.49 1.93
C LYS A 268 -21.70 5.48 2.04
N LYS A 269 -22.45 5.26 0.96
CA LYS A 269 -23.52 4.25 0.94
C LYS A 269 -22.94 2.82 1.10
N MET A 270 -21.79 2.56 0.48
CA MET A 270 -21.12 1.27 0.63
C MET A 270 -20.58 1.05 2.05
N ILE A 271 -20.15 2.10 2.74
CA ILE A 271 -19.80 2.07 4.17
C ILE A 271 -21.03 1.67 5.02
N ASP A 272 -22.23 2.16 4.68
CA ASP A 272 -23.46 1.75 5.37
C ASP A 272 -23.76 0.26 5.17
N PHE A 273 -23.60 -0.28 3.95
CA PHE A 273 -23.76 -1.72 3.69
C PHE A 273 -22.79 -2.56 4.53
N VAL A 274 -21.52 -2.18 4.54
CA VAL A 274 -20.46 -2.87 5.31
C VAL A 274 -20.78 -2.85 6.81
N SER A 275 -21.14 -1.68 7.35
CA SER A 275 -21.49 -1.52 8.76
C SER A 275 -22.75 -2.30 9.15
N GLN A 276 -23.81 -2.25 8.33
CA GLN A 276 -25.09 -2.91 8.59
C GLN A 276 -24.95 -4.44 8.64
N THR A 277 -24.12 -5.01 7.78
CA THR A 277 -23.87 -6.46 7.77
C THR A 277 -22.97 -6.93 8.91
N GLY A 278 -22.43 -6.02 9.72
CA GLY A 278 -21.51 -6.34 10.82
C GLY A 278 -20.05 -6.49 10.41
N GLN A 279 -19.73 -6.18 9.16
CA GLN A 279 -18.37 -6.05 8.68
C GLN A 279 -17.69 -4.78 9.22
N ARG A 280 -16.36 -4.74 9.19
CA ARG A 280 -15.58 -3.61 9.72
C ARG A 280 -14.47 -3.12 8.79
N VAL A 281 -14.35 -3.68 7.59
CA VAL A 281 -13.35 -3.26 6.59
C VAL A 281 -14.02 -3.02 5.26
N LEU A 282 -13.74 -1.87 4.66
CA LEU A 282 -14.02 -1.60 3.26
C LEU A 282 -12.70 -1.34 2.55
N GLN A 283 -12.29 -2.26 1.71
CA GLN A 283 -11.09 -2.12 0.88
C GLN A 283 -11.46 -1.61 -0.50
N ILE A 284 -10.73 -0.58 -0.94
CA ILE A 284 -10.88 -0.01 -2.28
C ILE A 284 -9.56 -0.10 -3.06
N LEU A 285 -9.61 0.08 -4.36
CA LEU A 285 -8.44 0.19 -5.23
C LEU A 285 -7.92 1.64 -5.25
N PRO A 286 -6.72 1.90 -5.86
CA PRO A 286 -6.14 3.23 -5.89
C PRO A 286 -7.08 4.29 -6.42
N ILE A 287 -7.08 5.48 -5.80
CA ILE A 287 -7.95 6.60 -6.14
C ILE A 287 -7.21 7.77 -6.78
N ASN A 288 -5.90 7.64 -6.95
CA ASN A 288 -5.07 8.69 -7.53
C ASN A 288 -5.44 8.98 -8.99
N ASP A 289 -5.14 10.20 -9.45
CA ASP A 289 -5.37 10.59 -10.84
C ASP A 289 -4.49 9.80 -11.82
N THR A 290 -5.13 9.25 -12.85
CA THR A 290 -4.49 8.45 -13.90
C THR A 290 -4.65 9.08 -15.28
N THR A 291 -5.06 10.34 -15.37
CA THR A 291 -5.40 11.02 -16.62
C THR A 291 -4.16 11.35 -17.46
N ILE A 292 -3.87 10.53 -18.44
CA ILE A 292 -2.76 10.68 -19.41
C ILE A 292 -3.29 11.09 -20.80
N THR A 293 -4.29 10.36 -21.30
CA THR A 293 -4.75 10.46 -22.70
C THR A 293 -6.18 11.01 -22.85
N HIS A 294 -6.92 11.11 -21.74
CA HIS A 294 -8.36 11.38 -21.72
C HIS A 294 -9.20 10.31 -22.46
N THR A 295 -8.65 9.09 -22.61
CA THR A 295 -9.34 7.96 -23.21
C THR A 295 -9.57 6.84 -22.20
N TRP A 296 -10.24 5.77 -22.61
CA TRP A 296 -10.49 4.59 -21.78
C TRP A 296 -9.19 3.92 -21.25
N THR A 297 -8.05 4.17 -21.89
CA THR A 297 -6.75 3.65 -21.41
C THR A 297 -6.34 4.20 -20.05
N ASP A 298 -6.89 5.35 -19.65
CA ASP A 298 -6.70 5.96 -18.33
C ASP A 298 -7.52 5.25 -17.22
N SER A 299 -8.30 4.23 -17.56
CA SER A 299 -9.07 3.43 -16.61
C SER A 299 -8.21 2.56 -15.67
N TYR A 300 -6.93 2.40 -15.95
CA TYR A 300 -6.00 1.58 -15.15
C TYR A 300 -5.61 2.29 -13.85
N PRO A 301 -6.11 1.86 -12.66
CA PRO A 301 -5.97 2.63 -11.43
C PRO A 301 -4.54 2.66 -10.86
N TYR A 302 -3.68 1.74 -11.30
CA TYR A 302 -2.28 1.66 -10.84
C TYR A 302 -1.31 2.56 -11.64
N SER A 303 -1.78 3.22 -12.71
CA SER A 303 -0.95 4.09 -13.57
C SER A 303 -1.15 5.57 -13.21
N CYS A 304 -0.92 5.94 -11.93
CA CYS A 304 -1.17 7.31 -11.48
C CYS A 304 -0.16 8.32 -12.06
N ILE A 305 -0.65 9.55 -12.27
CA ILE A 305 0.15 10.71 -12.67
C ILE A 305 0.64 11.54 -11.48
N SER A 306 0.10 11.29 -10.29
CA SER A 306 0.51 11.94 -9.05
C SER A 306 0.23 11.03 -7.86
N ILE A 307 1.18 10.94 -6.94
CA ILE A 307 0.99 10.21 -5.67
C ILE A 307 0.09 10.97 -4.68
N PHE A 308 -0.25 12.22 -4.98
CA PHE A 308 -1.06 13.08 -4.12
C PHE A 308 -2.45 13.33 -4.68
N ALA A 309 -2.55 13.67 -5.97
CA ALA A 309 -3.80 14.08 -6.59
C ALA A 309 -4.79 12.93 -6.71
N ILE A 310 -6.07 13.23 -6.45
CA ILE A 310 -7.20 12.31 -6.58
C ILE A 310 -7.82 12.45 -7.96
N HIS A 311 -8.27 11.31 -8.56
CA HIS A 311 -8.86 11.30 -9.89
C HIS A 311 -10.19 12.06 -9.92
N PRO A 312 -10.37 13.03 -10.85
CA PRO A 312 -11.58 13.85 -10.95
C PRO A 312 -12.88 13.07 -11.13
N GLN A 313 -12.82 11.84 -11.68
CA GLN A 313 -14.00 10.99 -11.86
C GLN A 313 -14.76 10.66 -10.57
N TYR A 314 -14.08 10.71 -9.42
CA TYR A 314 -14.66 10.35 -8.12
C TYR A 314 -15.44 11.47 -7.44
N VAL A 315 -15.50 12.67 -8.04
CA VAL A 315 -16.34 13.75 -7.52
C VAL A 315 -17.82 13.32 -7.51
N ASP A 316 -18.46 13.44 -6.37
CA ASP A 316 -19.92 13.37 -6.26
C ASP A 316 -20.51 14.73 -6.61
N LEU A 317 -21.09 14.82 -7.81
CA LEU A 317 -21.70 16.05 -8.32
C LEU A 317 -22.91 16.48 -7.50
N ASN A 318 -23.60 15.55 -6.81
CA ASN A 318 -24.75 15.86 -5.97
C ASN A 318 -24.41 16.67 -4.72
N GLN A 319 -23.13 16.65 -4.29
CA GLN A 319 -22.64 17.44 -3.16
C GLN A 319 -22.17 18.85 -3.57
N LEU A 320 -22.20 19.18 -4.84
CA LEU A 320 -21.84 20.50 -5.36
C LEU A 320 -23.06 21.44 -5.38
N PRO A 321 -22.83 22.76 -5.41
CA PRO A 321 -23.91 23.72 -5.70
C PRO A 321 -24.63 23.38 -7.01
N ALA A 322 -25.92 23.60 -7.06
CA ALA A 322 -26.69 23.34 -8.25
C ALA A 322 -26.28 24.27 -9.42
N ILE A 323 -26.28 23.77 -10.64
CA ILE A 323 -26.11 24.59 -11.84
C ILE A 323 -27.26 25.62 -11.91
N ALA A 324 -26.91 26.91 -12.00
CA ALA A 324 -27.90 28.00 -12.02
C ALA A 324 -28.80 27.97 -13.27
N ASP A 325 -28.27 27.61 -14.43
CA ASP A 325 -29.03 27.44 -15.64
C ASP A 325 -29.85 26.13 -15.60
N LYS A 326 -31.18 26.26 -15.58
CA LYS A 326 -32.10 25.13 -15.49
C LYS A 326 -32.07 24.21 -16.72
N ALA A 327 -31.77 24.73 -17.89
CA ALA A 327 -31.69 23.94 -19.12
C ALA A 327 -30.43 23.08 -19.11
N GLU A 328 -29.29 23.64 -18.72
CA GLU A 328 -28.05 22.91 -18.51
C GLU A 328 -28.20 21.88 -17.38
N ALA A 329 -28.78 22.25 -16.25
CA ALA A 329 -29.01 21.29 -15.13
C ALA A 329 -29.86 20.08 -15.60
N LYS A 330 -30.91 20.31 -16.41
CA LYS A 330 -31.74 19.24 -16.97
C LYS A 330 -30.97 18.37 -17.97
N LYS A 331 -30.08 18.96 -18.77
CA LYS A 331 -29.21 18.24 -19.71
C LYS A 331 -28.32 17.24 -18.96
N TYR A 332 -27.66 17.68 -17.89
CA TYR A 332 -26.80 16.82 -17.09
C TYR A 332 -27.59 15.74 -16.34
N GLU A 333 -28.78 16.01 -15.84
CA GLU A 333 -29.63 14.98 -15.22
C GLU A 333 -30.07 13.91 -16.24
N THR A 334 -30.44 14.31 -17.45
CA THR A 334 -30.74 13.36 -18.53
C THR A 334 -29.52 12.49 -18.88
N LEU A 335 -28.34 13.10 -18.96
CA LEU A 335 -27.08 12.40 -19.24
C LEU A 335 -26.71 11.46 -18.10
N ARG A 336 -26.88 11.88 -16.83
CA ARG A 336 -26.68 11.03 -15.66
C ARG A 336 -27.50 9.76 -15.74
N ILE A 337 -28.80 9.88 -15.99
CA ILE A 337 -29.71 8.73 -16.12
C ILE A 337 -29.25 7.80 -17.23
N LYS A 338 -28.88 8.35 -18.39
CA LYS A 338 -28.40 7.58 -19.54
C LYS A 338 -27.12 6.81 -19.21
N LEU A 339 -26.11 7.47 -18.64
CA LEU A 339 -24.84 6.84 -18.30
C LEU A 339 -25.00 5.85 -17.14
N ASN A 340 -25.87 6.16 -16.17
CA ASN A 340 -26.12 5.26 -15.04
C ASN A 340 -26.84 3.97 -15.43
N ALA A 341 -27.57 3.97 -16.55
CA ALA A 341 -28.24 2.79 -17.09
C ALA A 341 -27.27 1.79 -17.76
N LEU A 342 -26.05 2.20 -18.10
CA LEU A 342 -25.07 1.33 -18.76
C LEU A 342 -24.63 0.20 -17.82
N SER A 343 -24.45 -1.01 -18.37
CA SER A 343 -23.96 -2.19 -17.63
C SER A 343 -22.48 -2.10 -17.26
N GLN A 344 -21.71 -1.32 -18.02
CA GLN A 344 -20.28 -1.09 -17.86
C GLN A 344 -19.98 0.41 -17.85
N ILE A 345 -18.78 0.80 -17.41
CA ILE A 345 -18.38 2.21 -17.36
C ILE A 345 -17.94 2.67 -18.75
N ASP A 346 -18.50 3.78 -19.20
CA ASP A 346 -17.99 4.58 -20.31
C ASP A 346 -17.15 5.74 -19.76
N TYR A 347 -15.84 5.49 -19.60
CA TYR A 347 -14.93 6.46 -18.97
C TYR A 347 -14.84 7.78 -19.73
N GLU A 348 -14.84 7.75 -21.07
CA GLU A 348 -14.71 8.97 -21.87
C GLU A 348 -15.95 9.84 -21.72
N ALA A 349 -17.14 9.25 -21.86
CA ALA A 349 -18.40 9.99 -21.70
C ALA A 349 -18.56 10.54 -20.28
N VAL A 350 -18.23 9.74 -19.24
CA VAL A 350 -18.31 10.16 -17.84
C VAL A 350 -17.33 11.27 -17.53
N ASN A 351 -16.05 11.11 -17.89
CA ASN A 351 -15.01 12.09 -17.55
C ASN A 351 -15.21 13.41 -18.28
N ASN A 352 -15.61 13.38 -19.55
CA ASN A 352 -15.96 14.59 -20.29
C ASN A 352 -17.13 15.34 -19.63
N ALA A 353 -18.21 14.62 -19.30
CA ALA A 353 -19.38 15.23 -18.68
C ALA A 353 -19.08 15.82 -17.28
N LYS A 354 -18.35 15.09 -16.45
CA LYS A 354 -17.98 15.57 -15.12
C LYS A 354 -17.01 16.77 -15.19
N THR A 355 -16.06 16.75 -16.11
CA THR A 355 -15.13 17.88 -16.31
C THR A 355 -15.87 19.15 -16.76
N GLU A 356 -16.79 19.02 -17.71
CA GLU A 356 -17.62 20.17 -18.15
C GLU A 356 -18.50 20.68 -17.00
N TYR A 357 -19.15 19.79 -16.25
CA TYR A 357 -19.94 20.17 -15.08
C TYR A 357 -19.11 20.93 -14.05
N LEU A 358 -17.92 20.42 -13.72
CA LEU A 358 -17.00 21.07 -12.79
C LEU A 358 -16.54 22.45 -13.27
N LYS A 359 -16.34 22.65 -14.57
CA LYS A 359 -16.02 23.96 -15.16
C LYS A 359 -17.17 24.95 -14.97
N ILE A 360 -18.41 24.52 -15.18
CA ILE A 360 -19.59 25.35 -14.93
C ILE A 360 -19.66 25.78 -13.46
N ILE A 361 -19.46 24.86 -12.52
CA ILE A 361 -19.47 25.18 -11.11
C ILE A 361 -18.29 26.08 -10.73
N PHE A 362 -17.12 25.87 -11.32
CA PHE A 362 -15.96 26.74 -11.09
C PHE A 362 -16.20 28.18 -11.56
N GLU A 363 -16.82 28.36 -12.73
CA GLU A 363 -17.20 29.69 -13.22
C GLU A 363 -18.25 30.35 -12.33
N GLN A 364 -19.25 29.59 -11.86
CA GLN A 364 -20.34 30.06 -11.02
C GLN A 364 -19.90 30.36 -9.57
N GLU A 365 -19.17 29.48 -8.93
CA GLU A 365 -18.90 29.47 -7.49
C GLU A 365 -17.42 29.47 -7.12
N GLY A 366 -16.53 29.30 -8.08
CA GLY A 366 -15.09 29.10 -7.82
C GLY A 366 -14.47 30.22 -6.99
N LYS A 367 -14.80 31.48 -7.30
CA LYS A 367 -14.28 32.62 -6.51
C LYS A 367 -14.72 32.59 -5.05
N ARG A 368 -15.97 32.22 -4.79
CA ARG A 368 -16.51 32.12 -3.43
C ARG A 368 -15.87 30.98 -2.66
N ILE A 369 -15.78 29.80 -3.29
CA ILE A 369 -15.22 28.61 -2.66
C ILE A 369 -13.72 28.80 -2.37
N MET A 370 -12.96 29.32 -3.32
CA MET A 370 -11.51 29.56 -3.16
C MET A 370 -11.19 30.73 -2.19
N ALA A 371 -12.16 31.56 -1.83
CA ALA A 371 -12.01 32.57 -0.79
C ALA A 371 -12.25 32.03 0.63
N SER A 372 -12.80 30.80 0.78
CA SER A 372 -13.10 30.19 2.08
C SER A 372 -11.85 29.92 2.91
N ALA A 373 -12.01 29.82 4.24
CA ALA A 373 -10.92 29.47 5.14
C ALA A 373 -10.44 28.03 4.91
N GLU A 374 -11.37 27.13 4.60
CA GLU A 374 -11.10 25.72 4.34
C GLU A 374 -10.25 25.54 3.07
N TYR A 375 -10.57 26.27 2.00
CA TYR A 375 -9.75 26.22 0.79
C TYR A 375 -8.35 26.78 1.04
N LYS A 376 -8.23 27.91 1.77
CA LYS A 376 -6.93 28.51 2.06
C LYS A 376 -6.03 27.58 2.88
N ALA A 377 -6.60 26.94 3.91
CA ALA A 377 -5.88 25.94 4.70
C ALA A 377 -5.43 24.74 3.84
N PHE A 378 -6.33 24.20 3.00
CA PHE A 378 -5.99 23.14 2.04
C PHE A 378 -4.87 23.55 1.09
N PHE A 379 -4.95 24.77 0.52
CA PHE A 379 -3.95 25.26 -0.42
C PHE A 379 -2.59 25.44 0.25
N GLU A 380 -2.55 26.05 1.45
CA GLU A 380 -1.34 26.23 2.22
C GLU A 380 -0.67 24.90 2.56
N GLU A 381 -1.44 23.91 3.01
CA GLU A 381 -0.94 22.56 3.31
C GLU A 381 -0.46 21.82 2.06
N SER A 382 -1.12 22.02 0.93
CA SER A 382 -0.95 21.20 -0.29
C SER A 382 -0.09 21.84 -1.38
N GLN A 383 0.30 23.12 -1.25
CA GLN A 383 0.92 23.86 -2.34
C GLN A 383 2.23 23.24 -2.87
N SER A 384 2.94 22.47 -2.04
CA SER A 384 4.18 21.81 -2.45
C SER A 384 3.99 20.87 -3.66
N TRP A 385 2.88 20.14 -3.69
CA TRP A 385 2.52 19.21 -4.76
C TRP A 385 1.40 19.74 -5.68
N LEU A 386 0.44 20.48 -5.13
CA LEU A 386 -0.74 20.95 -5.86
C LEU A 386 -0.37 21.95 -6.95
N VAL A 387 0.59 22.84 -6.69
CA VAL A 387 1.03 23.86 -7.65
C VAL A 387 1.72 23.23 -8.86
N PRO A 388 2.73 22.34 -8.70
CA PRO A 388 3.29 21.62 -9.83
C PRO A 388 2.25 20.74 -10.54
N TYR A 389 1.36 20.04 -9.82
CA TYR A 389 0.32 19.22 -10.42
C TYR A 389 -0.64 20.04 -11.32
N GLY A 390 -1.12 21.20 -10.84
CA GLY A 390 -1.97 22.08 -11.66
C GLY A 390 -1.25 22.58 -12.90
N HIS A 391 0.04 22.92 -12.79
CA HIS A 391 0.85 23.32 -13.94
C HIS A 391 1.06 22.17 -14.93
N TYR A 392 1.38 20.97 -14.42
CA TYR A 392 1.47 19.75 -15.25
C TYR A 392 0.17 19.47 -16.02
N CYS A 393 -0.98 19.51 -15.36
CA CYS A 393 -2.26 19.27 -16.01
C CYS A 393 -2.56 20.30 -17.11
N MET A 394 -2.29 21.57 -16.85
CA MET A 394 -2.44 22.64 -17.84
C MET A 394 -1.53 22.43 -19.05
N LEU A 395 -0.25 22.07 -18.81
CA LEU A 395 0.70 21.82 -19.90
C LEU A 395 0.32 20.57 -20.72
N ARG A 396 -0.09 19.47 -20.05
CA ARG A 396 -0.58 18.26 -20.70
C ARG A 396 -1.75 18.58 -21.63
N ASP A 397 -2.75 19.29 -21.13
CA ASP A 397 -3.97 19.59 -21.88
C ASP A 397 -3.68 20.59 -23.04
N LYS A 398 -2.81 21.57 -22.82
CA LYS A 398 -2.40 22.56 -23.82
C LYS A 398 -1.58 21.91 -24.96
N ASN A 399 -0.68 20.98 -24.62
CA ASN A 399 0.17 20.29 -25.60
C ASN A 399 -0.52 19.05 -26.22
N GLY A 400 -1.68 18.63 -25.68
CA GLY A 400 -2.39 17.43 -26.15
C GLY A 400 -1.62 16.12 -25.87
N THR A 401 -0.65 16.13 -24.99
CA THR A 401 0.17 14.97 -24.61
C THR A 401 0.73 15.12 -23.21
N ALA A 402 0.78 14.01 -22.45
CA ALA A 402 1.46 13.94 -21.16
C ALA A 402 2.99 13.70 -21.29
N ASP A 403 3.47 13.40 -22.50
CA ASP A 403 4.90 13.23 -22.77
C ASP A 403 5.63 14.58 -22.65
N PHE A 404 6.04 14.90 -21.44
CA PHE A 404 6.71 16.16 -21.11
C PHE A 404 8.07 16.34 -21.83
N THR A 405 8.66 15.29 -22.40
CA THR A 405 9.87 15.43 -23.24
C THR A 405 9.59 16.19 -24.54
N LYS A 406 8.31 16.39 -24.88
CA LYS A 406 7.81 17.14 -26.02
C LYS A 406 7.28 18.54 -25.66
N TRP A 407 7.39 18.96 -24.39
CA TRP A 407 6.93 20.27 -23.93
C TRP A 407 8.05 21.29 -24.02
N GLU A 408 8.22 21.94 -25.15
CA GLU A 408 9.33 22.88 -25.38
C GLU A 408 9.49 23.89 -24.26
N GLY A 409 10.66 23.83 -23.57
CA GLY A 409 11.01 24.72 -22.45
C GLY A 409 10.32 24.38 -21.12
N ASN A 410 9.60 23.24 -21.05
CA ASN A 410 8.92 22.77 -19.84
C ASN A 410 9.12 21.26 -19.62
N GLU A 411 10.23 20.70 -20.05
CA GLU A 411 10.55 19.26 -19.97
C GLU A 411 10.72 18.76 -18.54
N THR A 412 10.93 19.68 -17.59
CA THR A 412 11.01 19.43 -16.15
C THR A 412 10.36 20.57 -15.38
N TRP A 413 9.95 20.31 -14.14
CA TRP A 413 9.45 21.34 -13.24
C TRP A 413 10.50 22.43 -13.01
N ASN A 414 10.05 23.72 -13.05
CA ASN A 414 10.86 24.88 -12.70
C ASN A 414 10.26 25.61 -11.48
N GLU A 415 11.03 25.65 -10.39
CA GLU A 415 10.58 26.29 -9.14
C GLU A 415 10.36 27.81 -9.30
N ASP A 416 11.02 28.46 -10.25
CA ASP A 416 10.83 29.90 -10.54
C ASP A 416 9.42 30.26 -11.02
N ASP A 417 8.66 29.27 -11.49
CA ASP A 417 7.26 29.50 -11.90
C ASP A 417 6.27 29.48 -10.72
N ARG A 418 6.67 29.00 -9.54
CA ARG A 418 5.81 28.87 -8.37
C ARG A 418 5.13 30.18 -8.00
N GLU A 419 5.87 31.30 -7.94
CA GLU A 419 5.30 32.59 -7.60
C GLU A 419 4.18 33.02 -8.58
N LYS A 420 4.38 32.81 -9.88
CA LYS A 420 3.38 33.12 -10.91
C LYS A 420 2.14 32.22 -10.80
N LEU A 421 2.32 30.96 -10.41
CA LEU A 421 1.28 29.96 -10.27
C LEU A 421 0.47 30.10 -8.97
N THR A 422 1.00 30.77 -7.95
CA THR A 422 0.32 31.03 -6.67
C THR A 422 -0.30 32.43 -6.59
N ASN A 423 0.16 33.39 -7.38
CA ASN A 423 -0.35 34.76 -7.39
C ASN A 423 -1.62 34.87 -8.25
N SER A 424 -2.76 35.06 -7.61
CA SER A 424 -4.09 35.15 -8.26
C SER A 424 -4.24 36.28 -9.31
N ARG A 425 -3.29 37.21 -9.39
CA ARG A 425 -3.31 38.31 -10.37
C ARG A 425 -2.68 37.92 -11.71
N THR A 426 -1.87 36.88 -11.76
CA THR A 426 -1.16 36.45 -12.98
C THR A 426 -2.09 35.73 -13.96
N ALA A 427 -1.73 35.76 -15.22
CA ALA A 427 -2.44 34.99 -16.26
C ALA A 427 -2.29 33.48 -16.02
N LEU A 428 -1.09 33.06 -15.63
CA LEU A 428 -0.76 31.63 -15.41
C LEU A 428 -1.59 31.02 -14.26
N TYR A 429 -1.77 31.76 -13.16
CA TYR A 429 -2.65 31.31 -12.08
C TYR A 429 -4.09 31.08 -12.57
N LYS A 430 -4.61 31.93 -13.44
CA LYS A 430 -5.99 31.80 -13.95
C LYS A 430 -6.17 30.54 -14.80
N GLU A 431 -5.12 30.09 -15.49
CA GLU A 431 -5.13 28.87 -16.28
C GLU A 431 -5.10 27.60 -15.41
N VAL A 432 -4.46 27.66 -14.22
CA VAL A 432 -4.32 26.49 -13.35
C VAL A 432 -5.32 26.43 -12.19
N ALA A 433 -5.98 27.53 -11.87
CA ALA A 433 -6.87 27.64 -10.69
C ALA A 433 -8.01 26.60 -10.70
N PHE A 434 -8.49 26.19 -11.88
CA PHE A 434 -9.49 25.13 -12.02
C PHE A 434 -9.00 23.80 -11.43
N TYR A 435 -7.76 23.40 -11.68
CA TYR A 435 -7.21 22.15 -11.15
C TYR A 435 -7.04 22.20 -9.62
N TYR A 436 -6.69 23.36 -9.05
CA TYR A 436 -6.63 23.55 -7.59
C TYR A 436 -8.02 23.40 -6.96
N PHE A 437 -9.02 24.03 -7.58
CA PHE A 437 -10.41 23.93 -7.15
C PHE A 437 -10.90 22.49 -7.16
N VAL A 438 -10.66 21.72 -8.24
CA VAL A 438 -11.08 20.32 -8.36
C VAL A 438 -10.45 19.45 -7.28
N GLN A 439 -9.15 19.61 -7.02
CA GLN A 439 -8.46 18.82 -5.98
C GLN A 439 -8.93 19.17 -4.56
N PHE A 440 -9.30 20.43 -4.31
CA PHE A 440 -9.92 20.82 -3.04
C PHE A 440 -11.27 20.11 -2.83
N ILE A 441 -12.14 20.08 -3.83
CA ILE A 441 -13.42 19.38 -3.76
C ILE A 441 -13.23 17.88 -3.49
N LEU A 442 -12.33 17.25 -4.25
CA LEU A 442 -12.02 15.82 -4.10
C LEU A 442 -11.48 15.48 -2.70
N SER A 443 -10.51 16.25 -2.24
CA SER A 443 -9.92 16.08 -0.91
C SER A 443 -10.98 16.23 0.19
N SER A 444 -11.84 17.23 0.06
CA SER A 444 -12.93 17.49 1.03
C SER A 444 -13.94 16.34 1.06
N GLN A 445 -14.37 15.85 -0.12
CA GLN A 445 -15.35 14.75 -0.21
C GLN A 445 -14.76 13.43 0.27
N MET A 446 -13.50 13.12 -0.09
CA MET A 446 -12.82 11.88 0.36
C MET A 446 -12.58 11.91 1.86
N LYS A 447 -12.12 13.05 2.42
CA LYS A 447 -11.97 13.21 3.87
C LYS A 447 -13.30 13.01 4.60
N ALA A 448 -14.39 13.60 4.07
CA ALA A 448 -15.72 13.42 4.64
C ALA A 448 -16.21 11.95 4.57
N ALA A 449 -15.82 11.20 3.55
CA ALA A 449 -16.12 9.77 3.46
C ALA A 449 -15.30 8.96 4.48
N HIS A 450 -14.03 9.30 4.69
CA HIS A 450 -13.16 8.69 5.69
C HIS A 450 -13.67 8.95 7.13
N ASP A 451 -14.00 10.22 7.45
CA ASP A 451 -14.56 10.56 8.75
C ASP A 451 -15.90 9.82 9.00
N TYR A 452 -16.70 9.66 7.93
CA TYR A 452 -17.93 8.87 7.99
C TYR A 452 -17.67 7.39 8.28
N ALA A 453 -16.68 6.77 7.61
CA ALA A 453 -16.28 5.39 7.88
C ALA A 453 -15.88 5.19 9.35
N ARG A 454 -15.04 6.08 9.89
CA ARG A 454 -14.66 6.07 11.31
C ARG A 454 -15.88 6.20 12.24
N SER A 455 -16.86 7.04 11.89
CA SER A 455 -18.11 7.19 12.68
C SER A 455 -18.97 5.91 12.71
N LYS A 456 -18.83 5.08 11.68
CA LYS A 456 -19.50 3.77 11.54
C LYS A 456 -18.64 2.60 12.04
N HIS A 457 -17.49 2.86 12.65
CA HIS A 457 -16.51 1.85 13.06
C HIS A 457 -16.02 0.98 11.90
N VAL A 458 -15.90 1.54 10.70
CA VAL A 458 -15.41 0.87 9.49
C VAL A 458 -14.01 1.37 9.17
N ILE A 459 -13.07 0.45 9.03
CA ILE A 459 -11.73 0.69 8.55
C ILE A 459 -11.81 0.90 7.04
N LEU A 460 -11.45 2.09 6.56
CA LEU A 460 -11.27 2.32 5.14
C LEU A 460 -9.84 1.93 4.78
N LYS A 461 -9.70 0.86 3.97
CA LYS A 461 -8.42 0.30 3.55
C LYS A 461 -8.12 0.69 2.12
N GLY A 462 -7.06 1.49 1.94
CA GLY A 462 -6.57 1.93 0.64
C GLY A 462 -5.65 0.91 -0.02
N ASP A 463 -5.25 1.23 -1.25
CA ASP A 463 -4.29 0.48 -2.03
C ASP A 463 -3.25 1.44 -2.61
N ILE A 464 -1.96 1.15 -2.40
CA ILE A 464 -0.85 2.02 -2.80
C ILE A 464 -0.05 1.32 -3.89
N PRO A 465 -0.15 1.79 -5.16
CA PRO A 465 0.57 1.21 -6.28
C PRO A 465 2.07 1.20 -6.07
N ILE A 466 2.75 0.16 -6.55
CA ILE A 466 4.23 0.12 -6.52
C ILE A 466 4.84 1.18 -7.46
N GLY A 467 4.21 1.48 -8.57
CA GLY A 467 4.74 2.38 -9.58
C GLY A 467 3.99 3.70 -9.72
N VAL A 468 4.48 4.53 -10.63
CA VAL A 468 3.81 5.72 -11.18
C VAL A 468 3.94 5.70 -12.68
N ASN A 469 3.07 6.39 -13.41
CA ASN A 469 3.19 6.48 -14.86
C ASN A 469 4.53 7.11 -15.26
N ARG A 470 5.14 6.63 -16.35
CA ARG A 470 6.41 7.13 -16.88
C ARG A 470 6.38 8.63 -17.17
N TYR A 471 5.23 9.13 -17.59
CA TYR A 471 4.99 10.54 -17.90
C TYR A 471 4.23 11.26 -16.80
N SER A 472 4.33 10.79 -15.55
CA SER A 472 3.67 11.38 -14.40
C SER A 472 4.24 12.75 -14.01
N CYS A 473 3.43 13.52 -13.27
CA CYS A 473 3.87 14.75 -12.62
C CYS A 473 5.05 14.47 -11.65
N ASP A 474 5.03 13.34 -10.94
CA ASP A 474 6.12 12.95 -10.02
C ASP A 474 7.47 12.79 -10.75
N VAL A 475 7.46 12.11 -11.90
CA VAL A 475 8.68 11.95 -12.73
C VAL A 475 9.11 13.29 -13.29
N TRP A 476 8.19 14.14 -13.72
CA TRP A 476 8.47 15.49 -14.23
C TRP A 476 9.09 16.41 -13.17
N MET A 477 8.63 16.29 -11.91
CA MET A 477 9.13 17.08 -10.78
C MET A 477 10.50 16.58 -10.29
N GLU A 478 10.64 15.27 -10.12
CA GLU A 478 11.76 14.63 -9.41
C GLU A 478 12.37 13.47 -10.23
N PRO A 479 12.85 13.74 -11.45
CA PRO A 479 13.35 12.67 -12.34
C PRO A 479 14.52 11.87 -11.76
N LYS A 480 15.27 12.44 -10.78
CA LYS A 480 16.40 11.78 -10.10
C LYS A 480 16.01 10.47 -9.39
N TYR A 481 14.76 10.34 -8.96
CA TYR A 481 14.27 9.16 -8.23
C TYR A 481 13.86 8.00 -9.14
N PHE A 482 13.91 8.18 -10.48
CA PHE A 482 13.39 7.21 -11.42
C PHE A 482 14.41 6.79 -12.48
N ASN A 483 14.42 5.49 -12.82
CA ASN A 483 15.22 4.94 -13.91
C ASN A 483 14.39 4.90 -15.20
N LEU A 484 14.55 5.89 -16.08
CA LEU A 484 13.73 6.03 -17.27
C LEU A 484 14.14 5.11 -18.43
N ASN A 485 15.30 4.45 -18.34
CA ASN A 485 15.74 3.42 -19.28
C ASN A 485 15.26 2.00 -18.91
N SER A 486 14.31 1.89 -18.01
CA SER A 486 13.91 0.69 -17.30
C SER A 486 12.39 0.63 -17.19
N GLN A 487 11.84 -0.58 -17.08
CA GLN A 487 10.41 -0.84 -16.88
C GLN A 487 10.24 -1.86 -15.76
N ALA A 488 9.35 -1.57 -14.82
CA ALA A 488 8.98 -2.53 -13.78
C ALA A 488 8.04 -3.59 -14.35
N GLY A 489 8.09 -4.78 -13.79
CA GLY A 489 7.21 -5.88 -14.15
C GLY A 489 7.31 -7.06 -13.18
N ALA A 490 6.88 -8.22 -13.64
CA ALA A 490 7.00 -9.50 -12.94
C ALA A 490 7.65 -10.55 -13.85
N PRO A 491 8.44 -11.49 -13.27
CA PRO A 491 8.99 -12.60 -14.04
C PRO A 491 7.86 -13.54 -14.53
N PRO A 492 8.15 -14.43 -15.49
CA PRO A 492 7.20 -15.48 -15.90
C PRO A 492 6.65 -16.28 -14.72
N ASP A 493 5.34 -16.47 -14.72
CA ASP A 493 4.59 -17.21 -13.71
C ASP A 493 3.36 -17.89 -14.33
N ASP A 494 2.47 -18.44 -13.48
CA ASP A 494 1.22 -19.09 -13.92
C ASP A 494 0.22 -18.10 -14.57
N PHE A 495 0.36 -16.81 -14.34
CA PHE A 495 -0.49 -15.76 -14.94
C PHE A 495 -0.01 -15.34 -16.32
N SER A 496 1.33 -15.36 -16.54
CA SER A 496 1.94 -14.94 -17.79
C SER A 496 3.24 -15.68 -18.08
N VAL A 497 3.24 -16.53 -19.09
CA VAL A 497 4.44 -17.31 -19.53
C VAL A 497 5.57 -16.44 -20.05
N ASN A 498 5.27 -15.21 -20.49
CA ASN A 498 6.24 -14.24 -20.99
C ASN A 498 6.64 -13.18 -19.95
N GLY A 499 6.16 -13.34 -18.69
CA GLY A 499 6.25 -12.31 -17.68
C GLY A 499 5.31 -11.15 -17.96
N GLN A 500 5.20 -10.25 -16.98
CA GLN A 500 4.38 -9.04 -17.09
C GLN A 500 5.30 -7.82 -17.24
N ASN A 501 4.99 -6.93 -18.15
CA ASN A 501 5.64 -5.63 -18.28
C ASN A 501 4.59 -4.53 -17.95
N TRP A 502 4.75 -3.88 -16.79
CA TRP A 502 3.82 -2.85 -16.33
C TRP A 502 4.11 -1.46 -16.92
N GLY A 503 5.27 -1.28 -17.57
CA GLY A 503 5.65 -0.03 -18.26
C GLY A 503 6.09 1.10 -17.33
N PHE A 504 6.00 0.96 -16.02
CA PHE A 504 6.44 1.97 -15.04
C PHE A 504 7.97 2.07 -15.02
N PRO A 505 8.54 3.26 -14.78
CA PRO A 505 9.98 3.37 -14.49
C PRO A 505 10.27 2.67 -13.15
N THR A 506 11.45 2.06 -13.01
CA THR A 506 11.91 1.56 -11.72
C THR A 506 12.49 2.71 -10.88
N TYR A 507 12.60 2.49 -9.55
CA TYR A 507 13.13 3.52 -8.64
C TYR A 507 14.65 3.51 -8.57
N ASN A 508 15.23 4.72 -8.53
CA ASN A 508 16.63 4.93 -8.20
C ASN A 508 16.79 4.99 -6.68
N TRP A 509 16.86 3.80 -6.05
CA TRP A 509 16.95 3.69 -4.60
C TRP A 509 18.22 4.32 -4.03
N ASP A 510 19.30 4.41 -4.80
CA ASP A 510 20.55 5.06 -4.36
C ASP A 510 20.33 6.56 -4.12
N GLU A 511 19.50 7.23 -4.94
CA GLU A 511 19.10 8.62 -4.71
C GLU A 511 18.05 8.76 -3.61
N MET A 512 17.05 7.89 -3.58
CA MET A 512 16.01 7.94 -2.55
C MET A 512 16.54 7.72 -1.14
N LEU A 513 17.54 6.86 -0.97
CA LEU A 513 18.16 6.60 0.34
C LEU A 513 19.02 7.76 0.86
N LYS A 514 19.44 8.71 0.01
CA LYS A 514 20.20 9.90 0.45
C LYS A 514 19.36 10.87 1.29
N ASP A 515 18.07 10.89 1.08
CA ASP A 515 17.12 11.72 1.80
C ASP A 515 16.07 10.90 2.59
N ASP A 516 16.46 9.68 3.00
CA ASP A 516 15.63 8.79 3.81
C ASP A 516 14.29 8.40 3.15
N CYS A 517 14.26 8.32 1.83
CA CYS A 517 13.08 7.95 1.05
C CYS A 517 11.91 8.93 1.25
N ILE A 518 12.19 10.23 1.41
CA ILE A 518 11.19 11.26 1.72
C ILE A 518 9.99 11.27 0.75
N TRP A 519 10.22 10.99 -0.54
CA TRP A 519 9.16 10.88 -1.53
C TRP A 519 8.12 9.82 -1.16
N TRP A 520 8.56 8.63 -0.72
CA TRP A 520 7.68 7.55 -0.23
C TRP A 520 7.01 7.90 1.09
N VAL A 521 7.74 8.51 2.01
CA VAL A 521 7.20 8.97 3.31
C VAL A 521 6.04 9.95 3.07
N HIS A 522 6.22 10.94 2.21
CA HIS A 522 5.16 11.90 1.85
C HIS A 522 3.94 11.22 1.21
N ARG A 523 4.17 10.19 0.39
CA ARG A 523 3.09 9.38 -0.20
C ARG A 523 2.23 8.71 0.89
N PHE A 524 2.87 8.04 1.85
CA PHE A 524 2.15 7.40 2.96
C PHE A 524 1.45 8.42 3.86
N GLN A 525 2.11 9.53 4.19
CA GLN A 525 1.51 10.60 4.98
C GLN A 525 0.28 11.22 4.30
N ASN A 526 0.33 11.43 2.99
CA ASN A 526 -0.84 11.90 2.25
C ASN A 526 -1.99 10.87 2.28
N MET A 527 -1.69 9.59 2.10
CA MET A 527 -2.71 8.53 2.14
C MET A 527 -3.33 8.38 3.54
N SER A 528 -2.60 8.64 4.61
CA SER A 528 -3.11 8.57 5.99
C SER A 528 -4.21 9.60 6.30
N LYS A 529 -4.35 10.63 5.46
CA LYS A 529 -5.48 11.59 5.53
C LYS A 529 -6.82 10.95 5.14
N PHE A 530 -6.79 9.83 4.41
CA PHE A 530 -7.94 9.22 3.78
C PHE A 530 -8.16 7.75 4.17
N PHE A 531 -7.18 7.09 4.79
CA PHE A 531 -7.21 5.67 5.10
C PHE A 531 -6.69 5.36 6.51
N ASP A 532 -7.19 4.26 7.08
CA ASP A 532 -6.74 3.71 8.36
C ASP A 532 -5.94 2.43 8.22
N ALA A 533 -5.99 1.82 7.05
CA ALA A 533 -5.19 0.68 6.64
C ALA A 533 -4.84 0.82 5.16
N TYR A 534 -3.79 0.15 4.73
CA TYR A 534 -3.43 0.11 3.30
C TYR A 534 -2.82 -1.22 2.90
N ARG A 535 -2.96 -1.54 1.62
CA ARG A 535 -2.23 -2.60 0.94
C ARG A 535 -1.04 -1.98 0.22
N ILE A 536 0.16 -2.43 0.55
CA ILE A 536 1.33 -2.16 -0.29
C ILE A 536 1.23 -3.10 -1.48
N ASP A 537 1.00 -2.54 -2.65
CA ASP A 537 1.05 -3.28 -3.89
C ASP A 537 2.48 -3.74 -4.17
N HIS A 538 2.63 -5.01 -4.55
CA HIS A 538 3.92 -5.63 -4.87
C HIS A 538 5.04 -5.32 -3.87
N VAL A 539 4.84 -5.67 -2.59
CA VAL A 539 5.85 -5.42 -1.53
C VAL A 539 7.23 -5.98 -1.87
N LEU A 540 7.27 -7.04 -2.69
CA LEU A 540 8.51 -7.63 -3.19
C LEU A 540 9.40 -6.63 -3.91
N GLY A 541 8.82 -5.57 -4.49
CA GLY A 541 9.53 -4.48 -5.16
C GLY A 541 10.47 -3.69 -4.25
N PHE A 542 10.25 -3.71 -2.92
CA PHE A 542 11.15 -3.08 -1.95
C PHE A 542 12.35 -3.96 -1.61
N PHE A 543 12.26 -5.26 -1.85
CA PHE A 543 13.37 -6.22 -1.77
C PHE A 543 14.17 -6.22 -3.06
N ARG A 544 13.47 -6.43 -4.16
CA ARG A 544 13.93 -6.41 -5.54
C ARG A 544 12.75 -6.20 -6.48
N ILE A 545 12.96 -5.51 -7.57
CA ILE A 545 12.00 -5.34 -8.66
C ILE A 545 12.43 -6.17 -9.86
N TRP A 546 11.49 -6.69 -10.64
CA TRP A 546 11.76 -7.23 -11.95
C TRP A 546 11.96 -6.08 -12.93
N ASP A 547 13.21 -5.85 -13.29
CA ASP A 547 13.66 -4.72 -14.10
C ASP A 547 13.83 -5.15 -15.55
N ILE A 548 12.95 -4.65 -16.42
CA ILE A 548 12.86 -5.00 -17.83
C ILE A 548 13.51 -3.87 -18.65
N PRO A 549 14.39 -4.19 -19.63
CA PRO A 549 14.94 -3.18 -20.53
C PRO A 549 13.87 -2.41 -21.29
N ILE A 550 14.07 -1.11 -21.52
CA ILE A 550 13.08 -0.25 -22.19
C ILE A 550 12.77 -0.70 -23.63
N ASP A 551 13.68 -1.39 -24.28
CA ASP A 551 13.56 -1.92 -25.63
C ASP A 551 12.90 -3.31 -25.70
N SER A 552 12.53 -3.88 -24.54
CA SER A 552 11.76 -5.14 -24.44
C SER A 552 10.26 -4.88 -24.31
N VAL A 553 9.46 -5.73 -24.93
CA VAL A 553 7.98 -5.78 -24.80
C VAL A 553 7.59 -6.76 -23.71
N HIS A 554 8.19 -7.96 -23.70
CA HIS A 554 7.95 -9.01 -22.73
C HIS A 554 8.91 -8.95 -21.53
N GLY A 555 8.54 -9.65 -20.45
CA GLY A 555 9.35 -9.73 -19.24
C GLY A 555 10.53 -10.71 -19.27
N LEU A 556 10.67 -11.53 -20.33
CA LEU A 556 11.66 -12.61 -20.38
C LEU A 556 13.14 -12.13 -20.30
N LEU A 557 13.44 -10.93 -20.78
CA LEU A 557 14.79 -10.33 -20.70
C LEU A 557 15.00 -9.46 -19.46
N GLY A 558 14.09 -9.53 -18.51
CA GLY A 558 14.22 -8.84 -17.23
C GLY A 558 15.26 -9.48 -16.30
N GLN A 559 15.66 -8.72 -15.28
CA GLN A 559 16.52 -9.16 -14.19
C GLN A 559 16.00 -8.64 -12.85
N PHE A 560 16.28 -9.32 -11.74
CA PHE A 560 16.01 -8.73 -10.44
C PHE A 560 17.00 -7.60 -10.15
N SER A 561 16.49 -6.45 -9.72
CA SER A 561 17.27 -5.28 -9.32
C SER A 561 16.83 -4.78 -7.92
N PRO A 562 17.76 -4.70 -6.96
CA PRO A 562 19.14 -5.15 -7.01
C PRO A 562 19.28 -6.68 -6.90
N SER A 563 20.39 -7.22 -7.38
CA SER A 563 20.76 -8.63 -7.21
C SER A 563 22.27 -8.83 -7.31
N LEU A 564 22.76 -9.96 -6.81
CA LEU A 564 24.15 -10.35 -6.87
C LEU A 564 24.45 -11.02 -8.21
N ALA A 565 24.68 -10.24 -9.27
CA ALA A 565 25.08 -10.74 -10.57
C ALA A 565 26.38 -11.57 -10.48
N MET A 566 26.56 -12.52 -11.38
CA MET A 566 27.68 -13.47 -11.37
C MET A 566 28.78 -13.01 -12.33
N THR A 567 30.04 -13.14 -11.91
CA THR A 567 31.18 -12.98 -12.82
C THR A 567 31.36 -14.23 -13.69
N ARG A 568 32.17 -14.12 -14.74
CA ARG A 568 32.55 -15.28 -15.56
C ARG A 568 33.16 -16.38 -14.69
N GLU A 569 34.08 -16.02 -13.82
CA GLU A 569 34.82 -16.94 -12.93
C GLU A 569 33.88 -17.69 -12.01
N GLU A 570 32.88 -17.00 -11.47
CA GLU A 570 31.84 -17.63 -10.63
C GLU A 570 31.01 -18.64 -11.43
N ILE A 571 30.62 -18.32 -12.66
CA ILE A 571 29.88 -19.24 -13.55
C ILE A 571 30.71 -20.47 -13.89
N GLU A 572 31.98 -20.26 -14.23
CA GLU A 572 32.95 -21.35 -14.57
C GLU A 572 33.26 -22.23 -13.37
N ALA A 573 33.23 -21.69 -12.16
CA ALA A 573 33.38 -22.45 -10.90
C ALA A 573 32.25 -23.48 -10.67
N TYR A 574 31.04 -23.27 -11.23
CA TYR A 574 29.98 -24.29 -11.25
C TYR A 574 30.29 -25.44 -12.23
N GLY A 575 31.22 -25.23 -13.18
CA GLY A 575 31.62 -26.20 -14.19
C GLY A 575 31.10 -25.90 -15.60
N LEU A 576 30.46 -24.75 -15.83
CA LEU A 576 30.00 -24.32 -17.17
C LEU A 576 31.11 -23.47 -17.85
N LYS A 577 31.70 -23.96 -18.93
CA LYS A 577 32.61 -23.12 -19.75
C LYS A 577 31.80 -21.96 -20.34
N PHE A 578 32.10 -20.76 -19.89
CA PHE A 578 31.31 -19.59 -20.28
C PHE A 578 31.67 -19.06 -21.64
N GLN A 579 30.78 -19.23 -22.60
CA GLN A 579 30.88 -18.76 -23.97
C GLN A 579 30.04 -17.49 -24.13
N GLU A 580 30.63 -16.34 -23.79
CA GLU A 580 29.90 -15.06 -23.63
C GLU A 580 29.06 -14.71 -24.85
N GLU A 581 29.62 -14.66 -26.03
CA GLU A 581 28.89 -14.30 -27.27
C GLU A 581 27.76 -15.27 -27.58
N HIS A 582 27.95 -16.56 -27.35
CA HIS A 582 26.97 -17.60 -27.61
C HIS A 582 25.81 -17.56 -26.59
N PHE A 583 26.11 -17.26 -25.31
CA PHE A 583 25.11 -17.35 -24.24
C PHE A 583 24.35 -16.04 -24.01
N THR A 584 24.87 -14.89 -24.45
CA THR A 584 24.29 -13.57 -24.21
C THR A 584 23.66 -12.91 -25.44
N ARG A 585 23.80 -13.51 -26.63
CA ARG A 585 23.15 -13.06 -27.85
C ARG A 585 22.08 -14.04 -28.32
N PRO A 586 21.05 -13.58 -29.04
CA PRO A 586 20.03 -14.46 -29.58
C PRO A 586 20.65 -15.59 -30.40
N PHE A 587 20.40 -16.83 -30.01
CA PHE A 587 20.89 -18.03 -30.71
C PHE A 587 19.90 -18.39 -31.81
N ILE A 588 20.30 -18.17 -33.07
CA ILE A 588 19.46 -18.34 -34.25
C ILE A 588 20.21 -19.20 -35.28
N THR A 589 19.67 -20.38 -35.56
CA THR A 589 20.22 -21.34 -36.53
C THR A 589 19.13 -21.89 -37.45
N ASP A 590 19.51 -22.55 -38.53
CA ASP A 590 18.57 -23.11 -39.51
C ASP A 590 17.50 -24.01 -38.84
N TRP A 591 17.92 -24.91 -37.94
CA TRP A 591 16.97 -25.84 -37.29
C TRP A 591 15.98 -25.14 -36.37
N ILE A 592 16.36 -24.02 -35.71
CA ILE A 592 15.48 -23.21 -34.88
C ILE A 592 14.47 -22.49 -35.77
N LEU A 593 14.93 -21.89 -36.86
CA LEU A 593 14.04 -21.19 -37.79
C LEU A 593 13.02 -22.13 -38.42
N ASP A 594 13.44 -23.30 -38.85
CA ASP A 594 12.51 -24.27 -39.40
C ASP A 594 11.50 -24.80 -38.39
N ARG A 595 11.89 -24.92 -37.13
CA ARG A 595 11.02 -25.37 -36.04
C ARG A 595 10.00 -24.30 -35.57
N ILE A 596 10.36 -23.02 -35.59
CA ILE A 596 9.48 -21.93 -35.19
C ILE A 596 8.60 -21.48 -36.36
N PHE A 597 9.14 -21.32 -37.54
CA PHE A 597 8.48 -20.64 -38.65
C PHE A 597 8.01 -21.55 -39.77
N HIS A 598 8.39 -22.83 -39.74
CA HIS A 598 7.98 -23.84 -40.71
C HIS A 598 8.11 -23.35 -42.16
N GLU A 599 7.06 -23.28 -42.93
CA GLU A 599 7.03 -22.86 -44.31
C GLU A 599 7.48 -21.37 -44.50
N ARG A 600 7.42 -20.56 -43.47
CA ARG A 600 7.84 -19.15 -43.48
C ARG A 600 9.32 -18.94 -43.11
N ALA A 601 10.10 -19.98 -42.82
CA ALA A 601 11.47 -19.85 -42.39
C ALA A 601 12.33 -19.11 -43.41
N GLU A 602 12.14 -19.37 -44.73
CA GLU A 602 12.88 -18.69 -45.78
C GLU A 602 12.52 -17.21 -45.93
N GLU A 603 11.24 -16.87 -45.73
CA GLU A 603 10.80 -15.48 -45.65
C GLU A 603 11.50 -14.75 -44.49
N VAL A 604 11.58 -15.40 -43.32
CA VAL A 604 12.21 -14.82 -42.12
C VAL A 604 13.72 -14.62 -42.33
N ARG A 605 14.44 -15.60 -42.88
CA ARG A 605 15.86 -15.46 -43.21
C ARG A 605 16.12 -14.23 -44.07
N ARG A 606 15.39 -14.08 -45.15
CA ARG A 606 15.54 -12.99 -46.09
C ARG A 606 15.16 -11.63 -45.53
N ARG A 607 14.05 -11.53 -44.83
CA ARG A 607 13.46 -10.27 -44.42
C ARG A 607 14.08 -9.70 -43.15
N TYR A 608 14.28 -10.54 -42.14
CA TYR A 608 14.58 -10.10 -40.76
C TYR A 608 16.03 -10.41 -40.33
N LEU A 609 16.73 -11.31 -41.03
CA LEU A 609 18.00 -11.83 -40.58
C LEU A 609 19.15 -11.48 -41.55
N VAL A 610 20.38 -11.54 -40.99
CA VAL A 610 21.66 -11.48 -41.72
C VAL A 610 22.43 -12.75 -41.37
N HIS A 611 22.94 -13.45 -42.40
CA HIS A 611 23.79 -14.60 -42.20
C HIS A 611 25.11 -14.18 -41.54
N ALA A 612 25.51 -14.88 -40.49
CA ALA A 612 26.73 -14.60 -39.74
C ALA A 612 27.87 -15.56 -40.16
N HIS A 613 27.73 -16.83 -39.92
CA HIS A 613 28.65 -17.90 -40.30
C HIS A 613 27.93 -19.27 -40.18
N ASP A 614 28.39 -20.26 -40.91
CA ASP A 614 27.82 -21.63 -40.93
C ASP A 614 26.31 -21.60 -41.11
N ASP A 615 25.56 -22.09 -40.14
CA ASP A 615 24.09 -22.06 -40.08
C ASP A 615 23.55 -21.01 -39.08
N VAL A 616 24.43 -20.05 -38.64
CA VAL A 616 24.11 -19.04 -37.64
C VAL A 616 23.70 -17.71 -38.27
N TYR A 617 22.66 -17.10 -37.71
CA TYR A 617 22.10 -15.82 -38.15
C TYR A 617 22.07 -14.81 -37.02
N ASN A 618 22.11 -13.51 -37.37
CA ASN A 618 21.80 -12.38 -36.48
C ASN A 618 20.55 -11.65 -36.97
N LEU A 619 19.81 -11.03 -36.07
CA LEU A 619 18.76 -10.09 -36.45
C LEU A 619 19.35 -8.86 -37.14
N LYS A 620 18.66 -8.35 -38.16
CA LYS A 620 19.01 -7.05 -38.76
C LYS A 620 18.87 -5.93 -37.73
N PRO A 621 19.66 -4.84 -37.79
CA PRO A 621 19.61 -3.73 -36.85
C PRO A 621 18.21 -3.10 -36.68
N GLU A 622 17.35 -3.19 -37.69
CA GLU A 622 15.99 -2.69 -37.69
C GLU A 622 15.03 -3.58 -36.90
N TYR A 623 15.44 -4.81 -36.51
CA TYR A 623 14.62 -5.83 -35.82
C TYR A 623 15.36 -6.49 -34.67
N ASP A 624 16.45 -5.91 -34.18
CA ASP A 624 17.31 -6.50 -33.16
C ASP A 624 16.78 -6.34 -31.72
N THR A 625 15.66 -5.60 -31.54
CA THR A 625 14.94 -5.48 -30.27
C THR A 625 13.45 -5.71 -30.46
N GLN A 626 12.78 -6.13 -29.38
CA GLN A 626 11.33 -6.35 -29.42
C GLN A 626 10.56 -5.07 -29.75
N ARG A 627 10.99 -3.90 -29.24
CA ARG A 627 10.31 -2.60 -29.53
C ARG A 627 10.45 -2.17 -30.98
N LYS A 628 11.59 -2.44 -31.63
CA LYS A 628 11.75 -2.18 -33.08
C LYS A 628 10.82 -3.08 -33.90
N ILE A 629 10.72 -4.36 -33.54
CA ILE A 629 9.79 -5.30 -34.18
C ILE A 629 8.36 -4.82 -33.97
N GLU A 630 7.97 -4.45 -32.73
CA GLU A 630 6.63 -3.93 -32.41
C GLU A 630 6.26 -2.75 -33.30
N ALA A 631 7.15 -1.74 -33.39
CA ALA A 631 6.88 -0.53 -34.18
C ALA A 631 6.71 -0.84 -35.67
N ALA A 632 7.53 -1.73 -36.25
CA ALA A 632 7.42 -2.13 -37.65
C ALA A 632 6.11 -2.89 -37.92
N PHE A 633 5.77 -3.84 -37.02
CA PHE A 633 4.55 -4.65 -37.15
C PHE A 633 3.27 -3.86 -36.89
N GLU A 634 3.29 -2.89 -35.99
CA GLU A 634 2.11 -2.01 -35.76
C GLU A 634 1.80 -1.18 -37.00
N ALA A 635 2.80 -0.60 -37.64
CA ALA A 635 2.62 0.14 -38.91
C ALA A 635 2.02 -0.75 -40.02
N GLU A 636 2.51 -2.00 -40.17
CA GLU A 636 1.97 -2.97 -41.10
C GLU A 636 0.53 -3.39 -40.74
N HIS A 637 0.26 -3.61 -39.45
CA HIS A 637 -1.06 -4.00 -38.94
C HIS A 637 -2.12 -2.94 -39.26
N GLN A 638 -1.81 -1.66 -39.02
CA GLN A 638 -2.70 -0.56 -39.36
C GLN A 638 -2.96 -0.49 -40.89
N ALA A 639 -1.95 -0.72 -41.72
CA ALA A 639 -2.11 -0.79 -43.17
C ALA A 639 -3.01 -1.98 -43.58
N MET A 640 -2.87 -3.14 -42.95
CA MET A 640 -3.72 -4.31 -43.18
C MET A 640 -5.18 -4.05 -42.81
N ILE A 641 -5.44 -3.38 -41.66
CA ILE A 641 -6.80 -2.98 -41.27
C ILE A 641 -7.38 -2.01 -42.30
N ALA A 642 -6.63 -0.99 -42.74
CA ALA A 642 -7.08 -0.03 -43.74
C ALA A 642 -7.44 -0.71 -45.07
N ASN A 643 -6.70 -1.77 -45.43
CA ASN A 643 -6.95 -2.60 -46.62
C ASN A 643 -8.00 -3.71 -46.40
N LYS A 644 -8.69 -3.74 -45.25
CA LYS A 644 -9.72 -4.71 -44.88
C LYS A 644 -9.25 -6.16 -44.94
N ALA A 645 -8.03 -6.43 -44.46
CA ALA A 645 -7.53 -7.79 -44.29
C ALA A 645 -8.48 -8.60 -43.38
N ASP A 646 -8.61 -9.90 -43.66
CA ASP A 646 -9.42 -10.79 -42.84
C ASP A 646 -8.78 -11.10 -41.47
N GLN A 647 -9.57 -11.61 -40.57
CA GLN A 647 -9.12 -11.92 -39.20
C GLN A 647 -7.99 -12.96 -39.16
N ALA A 648 -7.98 -13.92 -40.09
CA ALA A 648 -6.93 -14.95 -40.18
C ALA A 648 -5.60 -14.36 -40.58
N ALA A 649 -5.58 -13.42 -41.55
CA ALA A 649 -4.37 -12.71 -41.98
C ALA A 649 -3.81 -11.83 -40.83
N LEU A 650 -4.66 -11.11 -40.09
CA LEU A 650 -4.25 -10.32 -38.94
C LEU A 650 -3.67 -11.21 -37.84
N GLN A 651 -4.27 -12.35 -37.58
CA GLN A 651 -3.75 -13.32 -36.59
C GLN A 651 -2.40 -13.92 -37.02
N ALA A 652 -2.25 -14.28 -38.30
CA ALA A 652 -0.99 -14.79 -38.83
C ALA A 652 0.15 -13.74 -38.73
N HIS A 653 -0.17 -12.47 -38.95
CA HIS A 653 0.74 -11.36 -38.77
C HIS A 653 1.19 -11.21 -37.31
N ASN A 654 0.26 -11.25 -36.35
CA ASN A 654 0.56 -11.20 -34.93
C ASN A 654 1.40 -12.41 -34.47
N ASN A 655 1.07 -13.62 -34.94
CA ASN A 655 1.84 -14.84 -34.62
C ASN A 655 3.30 -14.73 -35.12
N LEU A 656 3.52 -14.16 -36.31
CA LEU A 656 4.88 -13.92 -36.81
C LEU A 656 5.64 -12.94 -35.92
N ARG A 657 5.01 -11.83 -35.51
CA ARG A 657 5.60 -10.87 -34.59
C ARG A 657 6.03 -11.55 -33.27
N ASP A 658 5.11 -12.33 -32.66
CA ASP A 658 5.36 -12.99 -31.39
C ASP A 658 6.48 -14.04 -31.50
N SER A 659 6.56 -14.74 -32.64
CA SER A 659 7.68 -15.66 -32.93
C SER A 659 9.03 -14.93 -33.07
N LEU A 660 9.05 -13.72 -33.66
CA LEU A 660 10.24 -12.89 -33.70
C LEU A 660 10.63 -12.37 -32.30
N TYR A 661 9.68 -12.05 -31.44
CA TYR A 661 9.98 -11.71 -30.03
C TYR A 661 10.66 -12.88 -29.32
N ALA A 662 10.22 -14.12 -29.57
CA ALA A 662 10.82 -15.31 -29.00
C ALA A 662 12.29 -15.48 -29.46
N LEU A 663 12.60 -15.19 -30.73
CA LEU A 663 14.01 -15.21 -31.21
C LEU A 663 14.91 -14.22 -30.46
N VAL A 664 14.40 -12.99 -30.19
CA VAL A 664 15.16 -11.96 -29.45
C VAL A 664 15.45 -12.44 -28.03
N SER A 665 14.54 -13.19 -27.43
CA SER A 665 14.64 -13.67 -26.03
C SER A 665 15.44 -14.98 -25.89
N ASN A 666 15.83 -15.63 -26.97
CA ASN A 666 16.50 -16.93 -26.94
C ASN A 666 17.99 -16.80 -26.59
N VAL A 667 18.26 -16.46 -25.32
CA VAL A 667 19.59 -16.35 -24.71
C VAL A 667 19.65 -17.17 -23.43
N LEU A 668 20.83 -17.63 -23.02
CA LEU A 668 21.03 -18.39 -21.78
C LEU A 668 21.32 -17.48 -20.58
N PHE A 669 22.04 -16.39 -20.82
CA PHE A 669 22.37 -15.37 -19.83
C PHE A 669 22.06 -13.98 -20.37
N ILE A 670 21.77 -13.06 -19.47
CA ILE A 670 21.68 -11.63 -19.75
C ILE A 670 22.79 -10.89 -19.01
N ARG A 671 23.28 -9.78 -19.60
CA ARG A 671 24.28 -8.93 -18.96
C ARG A 671 23.64 -8.09 -17.86
N ASP A 672 24.37 -7.89 -16.79
CA ASP A 672 23.96 -6.95 -15.76
C ASP A 672 23.95 -5.51 -16.31
N ARG A 673 22.93 -4.76 -15.98
CA ARG A 673 22.72 -3.41 -16.53
C ARG A 673 23.61 -2.33 -15.88
N LYS A 674 24.15 -2.62 -14.68
CA LYS A 674 25.09 -1.72 -13.96
C LYS A 674 26.55 -2.10 -14.23
N ASP A 675 26.85 -3.39 -14.48
CA ASP A 675 28.19 -3.89 -14.73
C ASP A 675 28.20 -4.91 -15.89
N ALA A 676 28.59 -4.46 -17.07
CA ALA A 676 28.58 -5.28 -18.27
C ALA A 676 29.50 -6.53 -18.22
N ASN A 677 30.38 -6.65 -17.21
CA ASN A 677 31.24 -7.82 -16.99
C ASN A 677 30.58 -8.89 -16.08
N LYS A 678 29.33 -8.65 -15.65
CA LYS A 678 28.54 -9.58 -14.82
C LYS A 678 27.29 -10.03 -15.56
N PHE A 679 26.77 -11.18 -15.13
CA PHE A 679 25.71 -11.87 -15.84
C PHE A 679 24.66 -12.40 -14.88
N HIS A 680 23.44 -12.57 -15.42
CA HIS A 680 22.33 -13.26 -14.74
C HIS A 680 21.89 -14.44 -15.60
N PRO A 681 21.61 -15.63 -15.04
CA PRO A 681 20.94 -16.66 -15.80
C PRO A 681 19.57 -16.13 -16.24
N ARG A 682 19.21 -16.30 -17.52
CA ARG A 682 17.91 -15.81 -18.01
C ARG A 682 16.78 -16.64 -17.41
N ILE A 683 15.75 -15.99 -16.89
CA ILE A 683 14.59 -16.64 -16.32
C ILE A 683 13.92 -17.57 -17.33
N SER A 684 13.54 -18.77 -16.93
CA SER A 684 12.89 -19.78 -17.79
C SER A 684 13.70 -20.20 -19.03
N ALA A 685 15.02 -20.01 -19.03
CA ALA A 685 15.89 -20.39 -20.15
C ALA A 685 15.82 -21.88 -20.49
N GLN A 686 15.44 -22.73 -19.52
CA GLN A 686 15.27 -24.16 -19.70
C GLN A 686 14.19 -24.55 -20.72
N LEU A 687 13.29 -23.61 -21.05
CA LEU A 687 12.22 -23.82 -22.03
C LEU A 687 12.61 -23.44 -23.47
N ASP A 688 13.83 -22.90 -23.66
CA ASP A 688 14.27 -22.35 -24.92
C ASP A 688 15.37 -23.15 -25.62
N PHE A 689 15.56 -22.85 -26.90
CA PHE A 689 16.45 -23.56 -27.80
C PHE A 689 17.93 -23.43 -27.43
N THR A 690 18.36 -22.29 -26.87
CA THR A 690 19.75 -22.15 -26.40
C THR A 690 20.08 -23.18 -25.30
N TYR A 691 19.16 -23.43 -24.38
CA TYR A 691 19.32 -24.48 -23.38
C TYR A 691 19.19 -25.87 -23.99
N GLU A 692 18.23 -26.10 -24.89
CA GLU A 692 18.02 -27.38 -25.58
C GLU A 692 19.31 -27.83 -26.29
N ALA A 693 20.06 -26.89 -26.88
CA ALA A 693 21.29 -27.13 -27.61
C ALA A 693 22.51 -27.49 -26.72
N LEU A 694 22.43 -27.33 -25.39
CA LEU A 694 23.50 -27.69 -24.48
C LEU A 694 23.67 -29.21 -24.35
N TYR A 695 24.88 -29.65 -24.05
CA TYR A 695 25.13 -31.02 -23.63
C TYR A 695 24.48 -31.31 -22.28
N ASP A 696 24.09 -32.56 -22.00
CA ASP A 696 23.38 -32.92 -20.76
C ASP A 696 24.19 -32.58 -19.48
N CYS A 697 25.53 -32.67 -19.54
CA CYS A 697 26.41 -32.24 -18.46
C CYS A 697 26.29 -30.74 -18.20
N ASP A 698 26.24 -29.92 -19.25
CA ASP A 698 26.13 -28.46 -19.13
C ASP A 698 24.74 -28.04 -18.67
N LYS A 699 23.67 -28.75 -19.11
CA LYS A 699 22.30 -28.58 -18.58
C LYS A 699 22.24 -28.80 -17.08
N ALA A 700 22.87 -29.88 -16.58
CA ALA A 700 22.90 -30.19 -15.16
C ALA A 700 23.64 -29.10 -14.36
N VAL A 701 24.75 -28.58 -14.89
CA VAL A 701 25.49 -27.45 -14.29
C VAL A 701 24.66 -26.18 -14.29
N PHE A 702 24.07 -25.82 -15.44
CA PHE A 702 23.22 -24.63 -15.56
C PHE A 702 22.04 -24.69 -14.57
N ASN A 703 21.39 -25.84 -14.42
CA ASN A 703 20.26 -25.98 -13.49
C ASN A 703 20.68 -25.78 -12.04
N ARG A 704 21.87 -26.27 -11.62
CA ARG A 704 22.39 -26.00 -10.26
C ARG A 704 22.67 -24.52 -10.06
N LEU A 705 23.34 -23.87 -11.00
CA LEU A 705 23.62 -22.45 -10.99
C LEU A 705 22.33 -21.61 -10.95
N TYR A 706 21.37 -21.97 -11.79
CA TYR A 706 20.07 -21.33 -11.88
C TYR A 706 19.30 -21.41 -10.55
N ASN A 707 19.23 -22.60 -9.93
CA ASN A 707 18.56 -22.79 -8.65
C ASN A 707 19.24 -22.02 -7.53
N ASP A 708 20.58 -22.03 -7.46
CA ASP A 708 21.30 -21.24 -6.47
C ASP A 708 21.03 -19.74 -6.64
N TYR A 709 21.11 -19.25 -7.88
CA TYR A 709 20.92 -17.84 -8.21
C TYR A 709 19.52 -17.34 -7.79
N TYR A 710 18.46 -18.03 -8.20
CA TYR A 710 17.08 -17.53 -8.00
C TYR A 710 16.52 -17.82 -6.60
N TYR A 711 16.96 -18.89 -5.92
CA TYR A 711 16.32 -19.34 -4.68
C TYR A 711 17.20 -19.23 -3.43
N HIS A 712 18.52 -19.05 -3.54
CA HIS A 712 19.40 -19.08 -2.37
C HIS A 712 20.37 -17.88 -2.29
N ARG A 713 21.13 -17.63 -3.35
CA ARG A 713 22.24 -16.65 -3.40
C ARG A 713 21.88 -15.27 -2.85
N ASN A 714 20.69 -14.79 -3.15
CA ASN A 714 20.30 -13.40 -2.93
C ASN A 714 19.54 -13.16 -1.61
N ASN A 715 19.12 -14.19 -0.84
CA ASN A 715 18.23 -14.02 0.29
C ASN A 715 18.74 -13.02 1.35
N GLN A 716 19.98 -13.18 1.83
CA GLN A 716 20.57 -12.25 2.81
C GLN A 716 20.82 -10.85 2.24
N PHE A 717 21.12 -10.75 0.95
CA PHE A 717 21.30 -9.48 0.29
C PHE A 717 19.95 -8.73 0.20
N TRP A 718 18.89 -9.39 -0.26
CA TRP A 718 17.57 -8.81 -0.36
C TRP A 718 16.96 -8.45 0.99
N TYR A 719 17.20 -9.25 2.03
CA TYR A 719 16.85 -8.87 3.41
C TYR A 719 17.43 -7.50 3.77
N ARG A 720 18.75 -7.32 3.59
CA ARG A 720 19.42 -6.05 3.89
C ARG A 720 18.90 -4.90 3.05
N GLU A 721 18.62 -5.13 1.77
CA GLU A 721 18.07 -4.09 0.88
C GLU A 721 16.64 -3.67 1.29
N ALA A 722 15.80 -4.60 1.72
CA ALA A 722 14.48 -4.28 2.24
C ALA A 722 14.56 -3.49 3.56
N MET A 723 15.44 -3.90 4.47
CA MET A 723 15.61 -3.27 5.78
C MET A 723 16.23 -1.87 5.73
N LYS A 724 16.85 -1.46 4.63
CA LYS A 724 17.22 -0.05 4.40
C LYS A 724 16.03 0.87 4.17
N LYS A 725 14.91 0.36 3.70
CA LYS A 725 13.76 1.11 3.18
C LYS A 725 12.50 0.93 4.02
N LEU A 726 12.03 -0.31 4.16
CA LEU A 726 10.72 -0.63 4.73
C LEU A 726 10.51 -0.13 6.17
N PRO A 727 11.47 -0.20 7.11
CA PRO A 727 11.26 0.28 8.47
C PRO A 727 10.77 1.73 8.51
N LYS A 728 11.42 2.66 7.81
CA LYS A 728 11.01 4.07 7.75
C LYS A 728 9.63 4.25 7.12
N LEU A 729 9.35 3.49 6.06
CA LEU A 729 8.09 3.60 5.32
C LEU A 729 6.90 3.11 6.16
N VAL A 730 7.01 1.95 6.79
CA VAL A 730 5.92 1.40 7.61
C VAL A 730 5.70 2.17 8.91
N GLN A 731 6.73 2.87 9.38
CA GLN A 731 6.66 3.73 10.58
C GLN A 731 6.22 5.16 10.28
N ALA A 732 6.14 5.57 9.02
CA ALA A 732 5.80 6.93 8.61
C ALA A 732 4.38 7.36 9.04
N THR A 733 3.48 6.41 9.28
CA THR A 733 2.09 6.67 9.67
C THR A 733 1.56 5.61 10.63
N ARG A 734 0.41 5.89 11.25
CA ARG A 734 -0.31 4.92 12.09
C ARG A 734 -1.28 4.03 11.32
N MET A 735 -1.30 4.05 9.99
CA MET A 735 -2.15 3.13 9.22
C MET A 735 -1.72 1.68 9.45
N LEU A 736 -2.69 0.75 9.50
CA LEU A 736 -2.41 -0.69 9.54
C LEU A 736 -1.81 -1.14 8.21
N VAL A 737 -0.62 -1.76 8.27
CA VAL A 737 0.15 -2.15 7.08
C VAL A 737 -0.19 -3.57 6.66
N CYS A 738 -0.67 -3.73 5.43
CA CYS A 738 -0.91 -5.02 4.79
C CYS A 738 -0.08 -5.08 3.49
N ALA A 739 0.48 -6.23 3.18
CA ALA A 739 1.26 -6.40 1.95
C ALA A 739 0.51 -7.25 0.91
N GLU A 740 0.80 -7.03 -0.36
CA GLU A 740 0.63 -8.00 -1.41
C GLU A 740 1.99 -8.67 -1.63
N ASP A 741 2.10 -9.92 -1.20
CA ASP A 741 3.32 -10.72 -1.15
C ASP A 741 3.14 -12.05 -1.92
N LEU A 742 2.59 -11.95 -3.14
CA LEU A 742 2.32 -13.08 -4.04
C LEU A 742 3.40 -13.22 -5.13
N GLY A 743 3.41 -14.37 -5.81
CA GLY A 743 4.31 -14.69 -6.90
C GLY A 743 5.57 -15.42 -6.45
N MET A 744 6.70 -15.12 -7.04
CA MET A 744 8.00 -15.72 -6.69
C MET A 744 8.56 -15.07 -5.41
N VAL A 745 8.16 -15.60 -4.24
CA VAL A 745 8.48 -15.02 -2.92
C VAL A 745 9.81 -15.57 -2.39
N PRO A 746 10.86 -14.75 -2.19
CA PRO A 746 12.11 -15.19 -1.55
C PRO A 746 11.92 -15.53 -0.07
N ASP A 747 12.76 -16.42 0.47
CA ASP A 747 12.71 -16.83 1.87
C ASP A 747 12.88 -15.67 2.87
N CYS A 748 13.56 -14.59 2.47
CA CYS A 748 13.76 -13.41 3.31
C CYS A 748 12.50 -12.57 3.52
N VAL A 749 11.47 -12.72 2.70
CA VAL A 749 10.24 -11.90 2.80
C VAL A 749 9.49 -12.19 4.10
N PRO A 750 9.18 -13.44 4.48
CA PRO A 750 8.58 -13.72 5.77
C PRO A 750 9.39 -13.18 6.97
N TRP A 751 10.73 -13.16 6.89
CA TRP A 751 11.57 -12.62 7.98
C TRP A 751 11.32 -11.13 8.19
N VAL A 752 11.32 -10.34 7.11
CA VAL A 752 11.06 -8.90 7.17
C VAL A 752 9.62 -8.61 7.58
N MET A 753 8.66 -9.37 7.05
CA MET A 753 7.24 -9.22 7.40
C MET A 753 7.00 -9.45 8.90
N GLU A 754 7.63 -10.48 9.47
CA GLU A 754 7.55 -10.78 10.91
C GLU A 754 8.24 -9.70 11.73
N GLU A 755 9.44 -9.26 11.35
CA GLU A 755 10.21 -8.25 12.06
C GLU A 755 9.47 -6.90 12.10
N LEU A 756 8.86 -6.49 10.98
CA LEU A 756 8.13 -5.22 10.86
C LEU A 756 6.64 -5.34 11.19
N LYS A 757 6.16 -6.51 11.58
CA LYS A 757 4.75 -6.79 11.93
C LYS A 757 3.76 -6.44 10.81
N ILE A 758 4.16 -6.61 9.55
CA ILE A 758 3.32 -6.37 8.37
C ILE A 758 2.39 -7.56 8.16
N LEU A 759 1.10 -7.30 7.86
CA LEU A 759 0.14 -8.35 7.56
C LEU A 759 0.39 -8.94 6.17
N SER A 760 0.54 -10.27 6.09
CA SER A 760 0.68 -11.00 4.84
C SER A 760 -0.68 -11.20 4.14
N LEU A 761 -0.66 -11.51 2.85
CA LEU A 761 -1.86 -11.90 2.08
C LEU A 761 -1.92 -13.42 1.96
N GLU A 762 -3.05 -14.02 2.36
CA GLU A 762 -3.24 -15.47 2.35
C GLU A 762 -4.38 -15.87 1.41
N LEU A 763 -4.04 -16.64 0.37
CA LEU A 763 -4.94 -17.19 -0.65
C LEU A 763 -4.90 -18.70 -0.62
N GLN A 764 -6.04 -19.35 -0.43
CA GLN A 764 -6.12 -20.81 -0.42
C GLN A 764 -5.82 -21.43 -1.79
N SER A 765 -6.25 -20.77 -2.86
CA SER A 765 -6.05 -21.21 -4.24
C SER A 765 -4.63 -20.97 -4.77
N MET A 766 -3.83 -20.15 -4.09
CA MET A 766 -2.48 -19.77 -4.48
C MET A 766 -1.56 -19.73 -3.25
N PRO A 767 -1.23 -20.90 -2.68
CA PRO A 767 -0.35 -20.96 -1.50
C PRO A 767 1.06 -20.51 -1.84
N LYS A 768 1.73 -19.90 -0.86
CA LYS A 768 3.13 -19.43 -0.97
C LYS A 768 4.13 -20.59 -1.04
N ASP A 769 3.77 -21.76 -0.50
CA ASP A 769 4.54 -23.00 -0.62
C ASP A 769 4.22 -23.67 -1.95
N PRO A 770 5.17 -23.71 -2.92
CA PRO A 770 4.93 -24.30 -4.23
C PRO A 770 4.74 -25.82 -4.21
N THR A 771 5.06 -26.50 -3.10
CA THR A 771 4.85 -27.95 -2.94
C THR A 771 3.43 -28.32 -2.58
N VAL A 772 2.60 -27.33 -2.21
CA VAL A 772 1.21 -27.49 -1.76
C VAL A 772 0.27 -26.96 -2.83
N ARG A 773 -0.69 -27.79 -3.28
CA ARG A 773 -1.65 -27.38 -4.32
C ARG A 773 -2.69 -26.38 -3.81
N PHE A 774 -3.12 -26.51 -2.57
CA PHE A 774 -4.08 -25.60 -1.91
C PHE A 774 -3.64 -25.31 -0.48
N GLY A 775 -3.76 -24.07 -0.05
CA GLY A 775 -3.45 -23.65 1.31
C GLY A 775 -4.44 -24.19 2.35
N HIS A 776 -3.97 -24.42 3.56
CA HIS A 776 -4.84 -24.80 4.68
C HIS A 776 -5.21 -23.55 5.48
N LEU A 777 -6.46 -23.12 5.38
CA LEU A 777 -6.98 -21.91 6.03
C LEU A 777 -6.72 -21.87 7.55
N SER A 778 -6.75 -23.03 8.22
CA SER A 778 -6.45 -23.14 9.66
C SER A 778 -4.99 -22.84 10.04
N ARG A 779 -4.09 -22.79 9.06
CA ARG A 779 -2.67 -22.51 9.25
C ARG A 779 -2.30 -21.04 8.95
N ASN A 780 -3.26 -20.23 8.50
CA ASN A 780 -3.00 -18.82 8.26
C ASN A 780 -2.47 -18.15 9.52
N PRO A 781 -1.42 -17.31 9.44
CA PRO A 781 -0.97 -16.55 10.58
C PRO A 781 -2.04 -15.55 11.03
N TYR A 782 -2.07 -15.19 12.30
CA TYR A 782 -3.01 -14.17 12.79
C TYR A 782 -2.77 -12.82 12.10
N ARG A 783 -1.51 -12.38 11.98
CA ARG A 783 -1.14 -11.16 11.26
C ARG A 783 -1.21 -11.38 9.75
N SER A 784 -2.43 -11.59 9.24
CA SER A 784 -2.67 -11.76 7.81
C SER A 784 -4.04 -11.24 7.38
N VAL A 785 -4.15 -11.04 6.07
CA VAL A 785 -5.39 -10.79 5.34
C VAL A 785 -5.74 -12.05 4.56
N CYS A 786 -6.83 -12.72 4.92
CA CYS A 786 -7.36 -13.84 4.17
C CYS A 786 -8.34 -13.35 3.10
N THR A 787 -8.23 -13.87 1.89
CA THR A 787 -9.19 -13.62 0.81
C THR A 787 -9.39 -14.86 -0.05
N ILE A 788 -10.48 -14.89 -0.82
CA ILE A 788 -10.74 -15.94 -1.82
C ILE A 788 -10.10 -15.58 -3.14
N SER A 789 -10.29 -14.32 -3.56
CA SER A 789 -9.75 -13.77 -4.81
C SER A 789 -9.35 -12.30 -4.61
N SER A 790 -8.43 -11.82 -5.44
CA SER A 790 -8.16 -10.38 -5.57
C SER A 790 -8.77 -9.84 -6.87
N HIS A 791 -8.69 -8.53 -7.07
CA HIS A 791 -9.12 -7.89 -8.32
C HIS A 791 -8.32 -8.35 -9.55
N ASP A 792 -7.15 -8.96 -9.36
CA ASP A 792 -6.26 -9.51 -10.41
C ASP A 792 -6.56 -10.97 -10.76
N MET A 793 -7.43 -11.60 -9.99
CA MET A 793 -7.73 -13.04 -10.09
C MET A 793 -9.17 -13.29 -10.58
N PRO A 794 -9.49 -14.51 -11.07
CA PRO A 794 -10.86 -14.94 -11.25
C PRO A 794 -11.65 -14.84 -9.94
N THR A 795 -12.92 -14.42 -9.99
CA THR A 795 -13.82 -14.54 -8.85
C THR A 795 -14.01 -16.01 -8.47
N LEU A 796 -14.55 -16.30 -7.27
CA LEU A 796 -14.82 -17.66 -6.82
C LEU A 796 -15.57 -18.50 -7.88
N ARG A 797 -16.60 -17.90 -8.51
CA ARG A 797 -17.42 -18.57 -9.52
C ARG A 797 -16.62 -18.88 -10.79
N GLN A 798 -15.83 -17.91 -11.29
CA GLN A 798 -14.97 -18.11 -12.44
C GLN A 798 -13.91 -19.18 -12.16
N TRP A 799 -13.21 -19.06 -11.02
CA TRP A 799 -12.19 -20.01 -10.61
C TRP A 799 -12.74 -21.45 -10.51
N TRP A 800 -13.98 -21.59 -10.03
CA TRP A 800 -14.66 -22.88 -9.89
C TRP A 800 -14.89 -23.57 -11.23
N ASP A 801 -15.36 -22.84 -12.22
CA ASP A 801 -15.77 -23.39 -13.52
C ASP A 801 -14.65 -23.36 -14.58
N GLU A 802 -13.57 -22.62 -14.33
CA GLU A 802 -12.44 -22.47 -15.27
C GLU A 802 -11.65 -23.77 -15.48
N ASN A 803 -11.53 -24.60 -14.46
CA ASN A 803 -10.78 -25.87 -14.50
C ASN A 803 -11.48 -26.94 -13.65
N ILE A 804 -12.21 -27.80 -14.31
CA ILE A 804 -13.04 -28.86 -13.68
C ILE A 804 -12.19 -29.89 -12.89
N GLU A 805 -11.02 -30.26 -13.38
CA GLU A 805 -10.13 -31.20 -12.69
C GLU A 805 -9.60 -30.59 -11.38
N ARG A 806 -9.17 -29.35 -11.43
CA ARG A 806 -8.70 -28.61 -10.25
C ARG A 806 -9.81 -28.50 -9.20
N THR A 807 -11.00 -28.13 -9.59
CA THR A 807 -12.14 -27.96 -8.66
C THR A 807 -12.67 -29.27 -8.14
N GLN A 808 -12.61 -30.35 -8.92
CA GLN A 808 -12.91 -31.68 -8.40
C GLN A 808 -11.91 -32.10 -7.32
N CYS A 809 -10.63 -31.87 -7.54
CA CYS A 809 -9.61 -32.11 -6.53
C CYS A 809 -9.87 -31.30 -5.25
N TYR A 810 -10.14 -30.00 -5.39
CA TYR A 810 -10.47 -29.12 -4.27
C TYR A 810 -11.72 -29.58 -3.51
N TYR A 811 -12.79 -29.98 -4.23
CA TYR A 811 -14.02 -30.49 -3.66
C TYR A 811 -13.78 -31.72 -2.78
N ASN A 812 -12.95 -32.63 -3.25
CA ASN A 812 -12.65 -33.89 -2.54
C ASN A 812 -11.68 -33.64 -1.35
N THR A 813 -10.60 -32.89 -1.56
CA THR A 813 -9.48 -32.78 -0.61
C THR A 813 -9.62 -31.63 0.40
N MET A 814 -10.19 -30.50 0.00
CA MET A 814 -10.31 -29.31 0.87
C MET A 814 -11.70 -29.18 1.46
N LEU A 815 -12.74 -29.54 0.73
CA LEU A 815 -14.13 -29.53 1.23
C LEU A 815 -14.56 -30.87 1.85
N TYR A 816 -13.72 -31.91 1.69
CA TYR A 816 -13.98 -33.29 2.21
C TYR A 816 -15.31 -33.86 1.74
N ARG A 817 -15.64 -33.59 0.47
CA ARG A 817 -16.88 -34.07 -0.14
C ARG A 817 -16.62 -35.19 -1.13
N SER A 818 -17.58 -36.13 -1.27
CA SER A 818 -17.55 -37.25 -2.25
C SER A 818 -18.48 -36.98 -3.43
N GLY A 819 -18.25 -37.67 -4.54
CA GLY A 819 -19.04 -37.53 -5.77
C GLY A 819 -18.49 -36.44 -6.69
N GLY A 820 -19.24 -36.10 -7.74
CA GLY A 820 -18.86 -35.05 -8.69
C GLY A 820 -19.08 -33.67 -8.10
N ALA A 821 -18.10 -32.76 -8.30
CA ALA A 821 -18.26 -31.36 -7.97
C ALA A 821 -19.36 -30.75 -8.84
N PRO A 822 -20.34 -30.02 -8.27
CA PRO A 822 -21.41 -29.41 -9.06
C PRO A 822 -20.91 -28.25 -9.90
N HIS A 823 -21.36 -28.13 -11.13
CA HIS A 823 -21.11 -27.04 -12.05
C HIS A 823 -22.43 -26.59 -12.73
N PRO A 824 -22.67 -25.26 -12.83
CA PRO A 824 -21.90 -24.15 -12.23
C PRO A 824 -21.94 -24.17 -10.70
N LEU A 825 -21.06 -23.37 -10.04
CA LEU A 825 -21.00 -23.28 -8.58
C LEU A 825 -22.36 -22.91 -7.99
N PRO A 826 -23.00 -23.75 -7.15
CA PRO A 826 -24.27 -23.41 -6.51
C PRO A 826 -24.06 -22.51 -5.29
N GLY A 827 -25.07 -21.70 -4.95
CA GLY A 827 -25.00 -20.72 -3.87
C GLY A 827 -24.66 -21.33 -2.50
N TRP A 828 -25.26 -22.50 -2.16
CA TRP A 828 -24.97 -23.19 -0.90
C TRP A 828 -23.50 -23.61 -0.76
N LEU A 829 -22.85 -23.96 -1.86
CA LEU A 829 -21.45 -24.36 -1.86
C LEU A 829 -20.52 -23.14 -1.79
N ALA A 830 -20.88 -22.05 -2.48
CA ALA A 830 -20.22 -20.76 -2.32
C ALA A 830 -20.26 -20.29 -0.85
N ARG A 831 -21.42 -20.44 -0.17
CA ARG A 831 -21.57 -20.15 1.26
C ARG A 831 -20.63 -21.00 2.12
N ASP A 832 -20.52 -22.32 1.88
CA ASP A 832 -19.61 -23.20 2.64
C ASP A 832 -18.14 -22.75 2.47
N ILE A 833 -17.71 -22.41 1.25
CA ILE A 833 -16.35 -21.95 0.96
C ILE A 833 -16.08 -20.60 1.67
N ILE A 834 -17.00 -19.66 1.57
CA ILE A 834 -16.88 -18.35 2.24
C ILE A 834 -16.79 -18.51 3.76
N TYR A 835 -17.67 -19.34 4.35
CA TYR A 835 -17.66 -19.58 5.78
C TYR A 835 -16.31 -20.15 6.27
N ARG A 836 -15.70 -21.07 5.52
CA ARG A 836 -14.38 -21.60 5.84
C ARG A 836 -13.28 -20.54 5.85
N HIS A 837 -13.32 -19.57 4.93
CA HIS A 837 -12.40 -18.42 4.92
C HIS A 837 -12.65 -17.50 6.13
N LEU A 838 -13.91 -17.22 6.46
CA LEU A 838 -14.28 -16.45 7.65
C LEU A 838 -13.85 -17.14 8.95
N ALA A 839 -13.88 -18.48 9.01
CA ALA A 839 -13.45 -19.24 10.18
C ALA A 839 -11.92 -19.27 10.37
N SER A 840 -11.13 -18.82 9.39
CA SER A 840 -9.65 -18.78 9.48
C SER A 840 -9.15 -17.95 10.67
N PRO A 841 -7.92 -18.19 11.16
CA PRO A 841 -7.33 -17.40 12.25
C PRO A 841 -6.88 -16.00 11.83
N SER A 842 -6.86 -15.67 10.54
CA SER A 842 -6.43 -14.36 10.02
C SER A 842 -7.13 -13.19 10.69
N MET A 843 -6.41 -12.12 11.01
CA MET A 843 -6.96 -10.88 11.60
C MET A 843 -8.05 -10.28 10.71
N LEU A 844 -7.77 -10.13 9.42
CA LEU A 844 -8.71 -9.63 8.44
C LEU A 844 -9.14 -10.74 7.49
N CYS A 845 -10.44 -10.80 7.16
CA CYS A 845 -10.95 -11.60 6.05
C CYS A 845 -11.73 -10.66 5.13
N VAL A 846 -11.14 -10.32 3.99
CA VAL A 846 -11.69 -9.32 3.05
C VAL A 846 -12.03 -10.01 1.75
N LEU A 847 -13.31 -10.04 1.39
CA LEU A 847 -13.81 -10.73 0.19
C LEU A 847 -14.30 -9.69 -0.83
N SER A 848 -14.17 -10.00 -2.12
CA SER A 848 -14.75 -9.14 -3.16
C SER A 848 -16.27 -9.11 -3.05
N ILE A 849 -16.88 -8.03 -3.50
CA ILE A 849 -18.36 -7.93 -3.54
C ILE A 849 -18.95 -9.03 -4.42
N GLN A 850 -18.26 -9.44 -5.48
CA GLN A 850 -18.68 -10.53 -6.36
C GLN A 850 -18.69 -11.88 -5.63
N ASP A 851 -17.67 -12.12 -4.78
CA ASP A 851 -17.60 -13.35 -3.99
C ASP A 851 -18.71 -13.39 -2.93
N TRP A 852 -19.00 -12.26 -2.28
CA TRP A 852 -20.18 -12.15 -1.41
C TRP A 852 -21.48 -12.45 -2.14
N LEU A 853 -21.68 -11.90 -3.34
CA LEU A 853 -22.89 -12.14 -4.16
C LEU A 853 -23.01 -13.59 -4.66
N ALA A 854 -21.91 -14.35 -4.71
CA ALA A 854 -21.92 -15.75 -5.14
C ALA A 854 -22.85 -16.66 -4.31
N ILE A 855 -23.14 -16.29 -3.04
CA ILE A 855 -24.04 -17.07 -2.16
C ILE A 855 -25.51 -16.98 -2.60
N SER A 856 -25.90 -15.91 -3.30
CA SER A 856 -27.30 -15.68 -3.71
C SER A 856 -27.47 -15.88 -5.22
N GLU A 857 -28.14 -16.96 -5.61
CA GLU A 857 -28.43 -17.25 -7.03
C GLU A 857 -29.35 -16.18 -7.67
N ARG A 858 -30.09 -15.46 -6.86
CA ARG A 858 -30.97 -14.38 -7.28
C ARG A 858 -30.24 -13.06 -7.54
N LEU A 859 -29.19 -12.77 -6.74
CA LEU A 859 -28.51 -11.46 -6.77
C LEU A 859 -27.24 -11.47 -7.62
N ARG A 860 -26.60 -12.60 -7.82
CA ARG A 860 -25.37 -12.72 -8.61
C ARG A 860 -25.61 -12.51 -10.10
N LEU A 861 -24.61 -12.06 -10.85
CA LEU A 861 -24.70 -11.95 -12.31
C LEU A 861 -24.99 -13.31 -12.96
N ALA A 862 -25.81 -13.32 -14.00
CA ALA A 862 -26.07 -14.53 -14.78
C ALA A 862 -24.79 -15.05 -15.47
N ASP A 863 -24.04 -14.14 -16.11
CA ASP A 863 -22.74 -14.43 -16.71
C ASP A 863 -21.62 -14.12 -15.71
N GLN A 864 -20.98 -15.17 -15.18
CA GLN A 864 -19.86 -15.03 -14.27
C GLN A 864 -18.62 -14.36 -14.89
N ASN A 865 -18.46 -14.41 -16.22
CA ASN A 865 -17.32 -13.77 -16.89
C ASN A 865 -17.41 -12.23 -16.85
N ALA A 866 -18.60 -11.69 -16.70
CA ALA A 866 -18.82 -10.26 -16.53
C ALA A 866 -18.41 -9.75 -15.11
N GLU A 867 -18.09 -10.64 -14.17
CA GLU A 867 -17.61 -10.28 -12.83
C GLU A 867 -16.13 -9.89 -12.80
N ARG A 868 -15.36 -10.15 -13.86
CA ARG A 868 -13.91 -9.93 -13.89
C ARG A 868 -13.57 -8.43 -13.85
N ILE A 869 -12.63 -8.06 -12.93
CA ILE A 869 -12.13 -6.68 -12.81
C ILE A 869 -10.89 -6.49 -13.68
N ASN A 870 -9.86 -7.30 -13.48
CA ASN A 870 -8.60 -7.22 -14.22
C ASN A 870 -8.18 -8.58 -14.80
N ILE A 871 -7.41 -8.52 -15.89
CA ILE A 871 -6.71 -9.66 -16.49
C ILE A 871 -5.24 -9.23 -16.64
N PRO A 872 -4.35 -9.54 -15.68
CA PRO A 872 -2.97 -9.04 -15.65
C PRO A 872 -2.14 -9.40 -16.90
N ALA A 873 -2.44 -10.53 -17.55
CA ALA A 873 -1.81 -10.93 -18.80
C ALA A 873 -2.17 -10.03 -20.00
N ASN A 874 -3.20 -9.20 -19.89
CA ASN A 874 -3.61 -8.26 -20.93
C ASN A 874 -3.18 -6.83 -20.55
N PRO A 875 -2.08 -6.30 -21.11
CA PRO A 875 -1.57 -4.97 -20.78
C PRO A 875 -2.48 -3.83 -21.22
N LYS A 876 -3.44 -4.09 -22.08
CA LYS A 876 -4.45 -3.14 -22.56
C LYS A 876 -5.85 -3.51 -22.06
N HIS A 877 -5.95 -4.02 -20.82
CA HIS A 877 -7.24 -4.36 -20.22
C HIS A 877 -8.05 -3.10 -19.93
N TYR A 878 -9.35 -3.15 -20.26
CA TYR A 878 -10.31 -2.08 -19.96
C TYR A 878 -10.98 -2.34 -18.61
N TRP A 879 -10.69 -1.54 -17.59
CA TRP A 879 -11.17 -1.66 -16.20
C TRP A 879 -12.60 -1.15 -16.04
N ARG A 880 -13.54 -1.77 -16.73
CA ARG A 880 -14.92 -1.27 -16.90
C ARG A 880 -15.97 -2.03 -16.09
N TYR A 881 -15.54 -2.96 -15.20
CA TYR A 881 -16.48 -3.66 -14.33
C TYR A 881 -17.29 -2.68 -13.50
N ARG A 882 -18.61 -2.87 -13.48
CA ARG A 882 -19.54 -2.07 -12.70
C ARG A 882 -20.56 -2.98 -12.03
N MET A 883 -20.88 -2.73 -10.75
CA MET A 883 -21.95 -3.44 -10.05
C MET A 883 -23.24 -3.33 -10.86
N HIS A 884 -23.97 -4.44 -10.99
CA HIS A 884 -25.24 -4.49 -11.68
C HIS A 884 -26.43 -4.13 -10.77
N LEU A 885 -26.23 -4.19 -9.44
CA LEU A 885 -27.20 -3.82 -8.40
C LEU A 885 -26.87 -2.44 -7.85
N ASN A 886 -27.90 -1.67 -7.48
CA ASN A 886 -27.67 -0.45 -6.70
C ASN A 886 -27.40 -0.81 -5.23
N ILE A 887 -26.54 -0.03 -4.59
CA ILE A 887 -26.18 -0.23 -3.18
C ILE A 887 -27.43 -0.13 -2.29
N GLU A 888 -28.36 0.77 -2.58
CA GLU A 888 -29.62 0.91 -1.83
C GLU A 888 -30.46 -0.37 -1.89
N ASP A 889 -30.46 -1.07 -3.02
CA ASP A 889 -31.21 -2.32 -3.17
C ASP A 889 -30.54 -3.45 -2.37
N LEU A 890 -29.18 -3.50 -2.32
CA LEU A 890 -28.43 -4.42 -1.48
C LEU A 890 -28.66 -4.18 0.01
N ILE A 891 -28.63 -2.92 0.46
CA ILE A 891 -28.88 -2.54 1.86
C ILE A 891 -30.29 -2.96 2.31
N SER A 892 -31.28 -2.85 1.44
CA SER A 892 -32.67 -3.18 1.73
C SER A 892 -32.98 -4.68 1.68
N ASP A 893 -32.09 -5.49 1.10
CA ASP A 893 -32.26 -6.94 0.97
C ASP A 893 -31.94 -7.63 2.31
N GLN A 894 -32.97 -7.86 3.14
CA GLN A 894 -32.84 -8.42 4.48
C GLN A 894 -32.38 -9.89 4.47
N GLU A 895 -32.68 -10.65 3.42
CA GLU A 895 -32.23 -12.04 3.28
C GLU A 895 -30.72 -12.08 3.10
N PHE A 896 -30.19 -11.33 2.14
CA PHE A 896 -28.78 -11.28 1.83
C PHE A 896 -27.94 -10.67 2.96
N THR A 897 -28.34 -9.51 3.48
CA THR A 897 -27.65 -8.86 4.61
C THR A 897 -27.70 -9.70 5.88
N GLY A 898 -28.83 -10.37 6.14
CA GLY A 898 -29.02 -11.29 7.26
C GLY A 898 -28.12 -12.54 7.14
N GLU A 899 -27.98 -13.11 5.96
CA GLU A 899 -27.12 -14.26 5.72
C GLU A 899 -25.64 -13.93 5.96
N ILE A 900 -25.15 -12.80 5.44
CA ILE A 900 -23.78 -12.31 5.71
C ILE A 900 -23.59 -12.13 7.22
N SER A 901 -24.50 -11.41 7.86
CA SER A 901 -24.44 -11.13 9.31
C SER A 901 -24.42 -12.41 10.14
N GLY A 902 -25.19 -13.43 9.74
CA GLY A 902 -25.23 -14.76 10.35
C GLY A 902 -23.87 -15.47 10.26
N MET A 903 -23.28 -15.53 9.07
CA MET A 903 -21.96 -16.13 8.88
C MET A 903 -20.87 -15.43 9.69
N LEU A 904 -20.92 -14.10 9.80
CA LEU A 904 -19.98 -13.33 10.61
C LEU A 904 -20.12 -13.63 12.11
N ALA A 905 -21.35 -13.79 12.61
CA ALA A 905 -21.61 -14.18 13.99
C ALA A 905 -21.09 -15.60 14.28
N GLU A 906 -21.42 -16.56 13.42
CA GLU A 906 -20.99 -17.96 13.53
C GLU A 906 -19.46 -18.10 13.50
N SER A 907 -18.75 -17.29 12.71
CA SER A 907 -17.27 -17.31 12.58
C SER A 907 -16.54 -16.46 13.63
N GLY A 908 -17.26 -15.76 14.52
CA GLY A 908 -16.71 -14.87 15.54
C GLY A 908 -16.09 -13.58 14.98
N ARG A 909 -16.52 -13.12 13.78
CA ARG A 909 -16.06 -11.89 13.13
C ARG A 909 -17.05 -10.74 13.18
N ARG A 910 -18.24 -10.94 13.74
CA ARG A 910 -19.21 -9.87 13.94
C ARG A 910 -18.79 -9.04 15.14
N GLN A 911 -18.58 -7.75 14.92
CA GLN A 911 -18.19 -6.77 15.95
C GLN A 911 -19.38 -5.89 16.33
#